data_3dcbc4223279629dcbbdceb0540f0c5f
#
_entry.id   3dcbc4223279629dcbbdceb0540f0c5f
#
_cell.length_a   1.000
_cell.length_b   1.000
_cell.length_c   1.000
_cell.angle_alpha   90.00
_cell.angle_beta   90.00
_cell.angle_gamma   90.00
#
_symmetry.space_group_name_H-M   'P 1'
#
loop_
_entity.id
_entity.type
_entity.pdbx_description
1 polymer ?
#
loop_
_entity_poly.entity_id
_entity_poly.type
_entity_poly.pdbx_seq_one_letter_code
_entity_poly.pdbx_strand_id
1 'polypeptide(L)'
;NNNNSRNDVPIYSHKDSYYADIDIILEEHDHHYFYDAYDGYTIGYNVWESTEYSPQFFQQLLTLNELWVPTEWQKDISIKQGYPENKIFVIPEGVDGNIFKPPSRPKKQDKFQFIIVGRWDYRKGIKESIEGFLKAFPNNPDVELLLTVENPYPVDGMNSTEERLKYHGLEDDRIKILKFLDRKQYISLLQNANVLISCARAEGWNLPLIESLACGTPSIYTKCSGQLEFTKGEGLGVEILGEEPATNNQNLSYEHNIPGNFYTPNLEDLVKKIKDSYSNYNIWKKWHLKRSKEIRQEFSWKNQAKKAYNRLLEIEITPKNKIPRLEANFVDGPYACLRDANQEHLVDFINQDTGKSEYHVSLKNNHWGKSFHKFFINWDIQVKDQNGKIVTSHKYNASNKRIYISFGSKSLGDTLAWFPYALEFKKKHNCHITVSTFWNKFFQSKYPELDFVEPGSTVPNLYAMYEIGWYYDNDTNNLDGFKQPYDPKQFTLQQTATNILGLEYKEIIPKIDYQIKDKPIKEKYVCISPHASAGAKYWQHPTGWQDIIDYLNNKGYKVVQISKEKHDNSWENRKLPQGKPFKNIINKTGDLPIEEIINLIHHSELYIGVSSGLAWLSWAIQKPVVMISGFSSSWTEFTTNIQRIINKDVCNSCFNNFKLDAGDWDWCPVHKDTSRQFECTKKILPKTVIEGITRSLS
;
A
#
# COMPACT_ATOMS: atom_id res chain seq x y z
N ASN A 1 -9.61 -18.60 0.64
CA ASN A 1 -11.01 -18.86 1.02
C ASN A 1 -11.32 -20.35 0.90
N ASN A 2 -10.91 -21.16 1.85
CA ASN A 2 -11.31 -22.54 1.96
C ASN A 2 -12.26 -22.68 3.15
N ASN A 3 -13.57 -22.58 2.90
CA ASN A 3 -14.62 -22.94 3.81
C ASN A 3 -14.68 -24.46 4.00
N ASN A 4 -13.71 -25.05 4.67
CA ASN A 4 -13.74 -26.39 5.24
C ASN A 4 -12.82 -26.45 6.46
N SER A 5 -12.90 -25.45 7.34
CA SER A 5 -12.32 -25.53 8.67
C SER A 5 -13.19 -26.45 9.51
N ARG A 6 -12.61 -27.51 10.05
CA ARG A 6 -13.22 -28.22 11.18
C ARG A 6 -13.36 -27.22 12.32
N ASN A 7 -14.55 -27.09 12.84
CA ASN A 7 -15.00 -26.07 13.81
C ASN A 7 -14.39 -26.19 15.23
N ASP A 8 -13.23 -26.75 15.41
CA ASP A 8 -12.73 -27.09 16.75
C ASP A 8 -11.56 -26.22 17.25
N VAL A 9 -11.02 -25.34 16.39
CA VAL A 9 -10.03 -24.34 16.81
C VAL A 9 -10.45 -22.99 16.22
N PRO A 10 -10.76 -22.00 17.03
CA PRO A 10 -11.08 -20.68 16.52
C PRO A 10 -9.80 -20.09 15.88
N ILE A 11 -9.86 -19.87 14.56
CA ILE A 11 -8.83 -19.11 13.84
C ILE A 11 -9.32 -17.67 13.84
N TYR A 12 -8.66 -16.83 14.60
CA TYR A 12 -8.98 -15.40 14.68
C TYR A 12 -8.25 -14.64 13.59
N SER A 13 -8.97 -13.82 12.83
CA SER A 13 -8.36 -12.83 11.96
C SER A 13 -7.96 -11.62 12.80
N HIS A 14 -6.99 -10.83 12.31
CA HIS A 14 -6.48 -9.61 12.97
C HIS A 14 -7.54 -8.58 13.46
N LYS A 15 -8.82 -8.78 13.16
CA LYS A 15 -9.89 -7.88 13.61
C LYS A 15 -10.38 -8.17 15.02
N ASP A 16 -10.05 -9.34 15.56
CA ASP A 16 -10.54 -9.78 16.85
C ASP A 16 -9.32 -9.96 17.77
N SER A 17 -8.87 -8.88 18.41
CA SER A 17 -7.79 -8.91 19.39
C SER A 17 -8.28 -9.63 20.66
N TYR A 18 -8.01 -10.91 20.75
CA TYR A 18 -8.16 -11.67 21.99
C TYR A 18 -6.83 -11.73 22.71
N TYR A 19 -6.90 -11.61 24.04
CA TYR A 19 -5.73 -11.79 24.88
C TYR A 19 -5.33 -13.26 24.93
N ALA A 20 -4.04 -13.51 24.70
CA ALA A 20 -3.40 -14.77 24.97
C ALA A 20 -2.15 -14.53 25.82
N ASP A 21 -1.82 -15.46 26.73
CA ASP A 21 -0.56 -15.43 27.49
C ASP A 21 0.63 -15.66 26.56
N ILE A 22 0.40 -16.36 25.45
CA ILE A 22 1.37 -16.67 24.40
C ILE A 22 0.69 -16.44 23.05
N ASP A 23 1.32 -15.64 22.21
CA ASP A 23 0.93 -15.45 20.81
C ASP A 23 1.83 -16.26 19.89
N ILE A 24 1.25 -17.14 19.06
CA ILE A 24 1.97 -17.84 18.01
C ILE A 24 1.63 -17.19 16.67
N ILE A 25 2.61 -16.59 16.05
CA ILE A 25 2.47 -15.87 14.79
C ILE A 25 2.98 -16.78 13.67
N LEU A 26 2.06 -17.09 12.72
CA LEU A 26 2.37 -17.83 11.50
C LEU A 26 2.42 -16.82 10.36
N GLU A 27 3.60 -16.56 9.81
CA GLU A 27 3.74 -15.52 8.77
C GLU A 27 4.63 -15.95 7.60
N GLU A 28 4.19 -15.52 6.42
CA GLU A 28 5.03 -15.48 5.23
C GLU A 28 5.96 -14.25 5.31
N HIS A 29 7.15 -14.37 4.75
CA HIS A 29 8.27 -13.44 4.84
C HIS A 29 8.04 -12.01 4.30
N ASP A 30 6.84 -11.69 3.83
CA ASP A 30 6.52 -10.41 3.22
C ASP A 30 5.87 -9.38 4.12
N HIS A 31 5.38 -9.81 5.25
CA HIS A 31 4.60 -8.95 6.13
C HIS A 31 5.47 -8.45 7.27
N HIS A 32 6.33 -7.46 6.98
CA HIS A 32 7.26 -6.81 7.92
C HIS A 32 6.61 -6.13 9.14
N TYR A 33 5.30 -6.26 9.36
CA TYR A 33 4.56 -5.37 10.26
C TYR A 33 4.09 -6.01 11.57
N PHE A 34 4.27 -7.31 11.78
CA PHE A 34 3.57 -8.00 12.84
C PHE A 34 4.34 -8.15 14.14
N TYR A 35 5.66 -8.16 14.11
CA TYR A 35 6.47 -8.44 15.29
C TYR A 35 6.60 -7.28 16.28
N ASP A 36 6.29 -6.04 15.84
CA ASP A 36 6.31 -4.85 16.69
C ASP A 36 5.04 -4.64 17.54
N ALA A 37 4.00 -5.46 17.36
CA ALA A 37 2.66 -5.17 17.87
C ALA A 37 2.29 -5.90 19.17
N TYR A 38 3.11 -6.84 19.67
CA TYR A 38 2.72 -7.72 20.75
C TYR A 38 3.59 -7.53 22.00
N ASP A 39 2.95 -7.14 23.11
CA ASP A 39 3.59 -7.00 24.42
C ASP A 39 3.64 -8.33 25.22
N GLY A 40 3.09 -9.42 24.68
CA GLY A 40 3.02 -10.74 25.29
C GLY A 40 4.26 -11.60 25.03
N TYR A 41 4.20 -12.88 25.43
CA TYR A 41 5.19 -13.87 25.04
C TYR A 41 4.94 -14.28 23.59
N THR A 42 5.81 -13.87 22.68
CA THR A 42 5.63 -14.04 21.24
C THR A 42 6.48 -15.16 20.69
N ILE A 43 5.87 -16.06 19.95
CA ILE A 43 6.51 -17.14 19.21
C ILE A 43 6.26 -16.90 17.73
N GLY A 44 7.32 -16.77 16.94
CA GLY A 44 7.19 -16.75 15.49
C GLY A 44 7.38 -18.15 14.92
N TYR A 45 6.43 -18.67 14.15
CA TYR A 45 6.62 -19.86 13.34
C TYR A 45 6.93 -19.45 11.91
N ASN A 46 8.13 -19.75 11.45
CA ASN A 46 8.60 -19.32 10.14
C ASN A 46 9.15 -20.49 9.32
N VAL A 47 8.86 -20.49 8.02
CA VAL A 47 9.42 -21.40 7.03
C VAL A 47 10.27 -20.59 6.06
N TRP A 48 11.55 -20.96 5.91
CA TRP A 48 12.48 -20.22 5.07
C TRP A 48 13.13 -21.12 4.02
N GLU A 49 13.49 -20.55 2.86
CA GLU A 49 13.83 -21.29 1.66
C GLU A 49 15.17 -20.86 1.01
N SER A 50 16.08 -20.27 1.78
CA SER A 50 17.48 -19.99 1.39
C SER A 50 18.42 -20.11 2.59
N THR A 51 19.73 -20.00 2.38
CA THR A 51 20.71 -20.15 3.48
C THR A 51 20.84 -18.94 4.39
N GLU A 52 20.17 -17.82 4.07
CA GLU A 52 20.20 -16.59 4.88
C GLU A 52 18.86 -15.86 4.81
N TYR A 53 18.47 -15.22 5.91
CA TYR A 53 17.35 -14.26 5.95
C TYR A 53 17.80 -12.90 5.47
N SER A 54 16.88 -12.09 4.93
CA SER A 54 17.18 -10.69 4.69
C SER A 54 17.51 -9.97 6.00
N PRO A 55 18.43 -9.00 6.00
CA PRO A 55 18.81 -8.31 7.23
C PRO A 55 17.63 -7.68 7.97
N GLN A 56 16.67 -7.12 7.22
CA GLN A 56 15.47 -6.50 7.80
C GLN A 56 14.56 -7.53 8.46
N PHE A 57 14.30 -8.65 7.78
CA PHE A 57 13.48 -9.72 8.33
C PHE A 57 14.16 -10.39 9.54
N PHE A 58 15.47 -10.62 9.46
CA PHE A 58 16.23 -11.18 10.57
C PHE A 58 16.17 -10.32 11.84
N GLN A 59 16.25 -8.97 11.69
CA GLN A 59 16.09 -8.07 12.84
C GLN A 59 14.71 -8.19 13.48
N GLN A 60 13.66 -8.44 12.71
CA GLN A 60 12.33 -8.69 13.25
C GLN A 60 12.25 -10.02 14.00
N LEU A 61 12.85 -11.09 13.46
CA LEU A 61 12.92 -12.37 14.16
C LEU A 61 13.62 -12.26 15.53
N LEU A 62 14.61 -11.39 15.65
CA LEU A 62 15.32 -11.15 16.93
C LEU A 62 14.45 -10.51 18.01
N THR A 63 13.32 -9.90 17.65
CA THR A 63 12.37 -9.31 18.62
C THR A 63 11.49 -10.35 19.30
N LEU A 64 11.39 -11.57 18.74
CA LEU A 64 10.59 -12.66 19.28
C LEU A 64 11.16 -13.22 20.57
N ASN A 65 10.28 -13.73 21.45
CA ASN A 65 10.70 -14.51 22.60
C ASN A 65 11.24 -15.87 22.17
N GLU A 66 10.57 -16.50 21.19
CA GLU A 66 11.03 -17.74 20.55
C GLU A 66 10.79 -17.72 19.05
N LEU A 67 11.67 -18.37 18.31
CA LEU A 67 11.50 -18.71 16.91
C LEU A 67 11.28 -20.21 16.78
N TRP A 68 10.16 -20.62 16.20
CA TRP A 68 9.91 -22.01 15.84
C TRP A 68 10.12 -22.20 14.35
N VAL A 69 10.85 -23.22 14.00
CA VAL A 69 11.21 -23.55 12.62
C VAL A 69 10.89 -25.03 12.33
N PRO A 70 10.54 -25.40 11.08
CA PRO A 70 10.15 -26.77 10.78
C PRO A 70 11.31 -27.78 10.81
N THR A 71 12.57 -27.33 10.70
CA THR A 71 13.70 -28.22 10.45
C THR A 71 14.96 -27.82 11.18
N GLU A 72 15.81 -28.81 11.50
CA GLU A 72 17.14 -28.55 12.04
C GLU A 72 18.01 -27.76 11.08
N TRP A 73 17.87 -27.96 9.76
CA TRP A 73 18.57 -27.14 8.77
C TRP A 73 18.24 -25.63 8.91
N GLN A 74 16.97 -25.29 9.07
CA GLN A 74 16.59 -23.87 9.24
C GLN A 74 17.05 -23.33 10.60
N LYS A 75 17.05 -24.13 11.64
CA LYS A 75 17.64 -23.79 12.94
C LYS A 75 19.13 -23.47 12.78
N ASP A 76 19.87 -24.31 12.07
CA ASP A 76 21.29 -24.11 11.84
C ASP A 76 21.64 -22.84 11.10
N ILE A 77 20.91 -22.52 10.02
CA ILE A 77 21.13 -21.28 9.28
C ILE A 77 20.79 -20.05 10.13
N SER A 78 19.74 -20.13 10.95
CA SER A 78 19.35 -19.06 11.86
C SER A 78 20.44 -18.77 12.90
N ILE A 79 20.99 -19.83 13.51
CA ILE A 79 22.07 -19.71 14.49
C ILE A 79 23.36 -19.18 13.83
N LYS A 80 23.70 -19.65 12.62
CA LYS A 80 24.86 -19.14 11.86
C LYS A 80 24.75 -17.65 11.57
N GLN A 81 23.53 -17.15 11.35
CA GLN A 81 23.29 -15.72 11.13
C GLN A 81 23.24 -14.90 12.44
N GLY A 82 23.27 -15.56 13.61
CA GLY A 82 23.36 -14.93 14.92
C GLY A 82 22.08 -14.98 15.76
N TYR A 83 21.10 -15.82 15.38
CA TYR A 83 19.93 -16.03 16.24
C TYR A 83 20.31 -16.80 17.50
N PRO A 84 19.83 -16.42 18.72
CA PRO A 84 20.16 -17.09 19.96
C PRO A 84 19.69 -18.56 19.99
N GLU A 85 20.60 -19.51 20.16
CA GLU A 85 20.30 -20.95 20.14
C GLU A 85 19.26 -21.37 21.18
N ASN A 86 19.27 -20.72 22.34
CA ASN A 86 18.32 -21.02 23.44
C ASN A 86 16.91 -20.46 23.19
N LYS A 87 16.69 -19.74 22.09
CA LYS A 87 15.40 -19.18 21.71
C LYS A 87 14.82 -19.77 20.42
N ILE A 88 15.47 -20.77 19.81
CA ILE A 88 15.02 -21.39 18.57
C ILE A 88 14.71 -22.87 18.76
N PHE A 89 13.53 -23.29 18.32
CA PHE A 89 13.03 -24.66 18.52
C PHE A 89 12.53 -25.26 17.21
N VAL A 90 12.83 -26.56 17.01
CA VAL A 90 12.36 -27.28 15.83
C VAL A 90 11.01 -27.90 16.11
N ILE A 91 9.99 -27.36 15.46
CA ILE A 91 8.61 -27.86 15.47
C ILE A 91 8.25 -28.23 14.04
N PRO A 92 8.43 -29.47 13.61
CA PRO A 92 8.20 -29.89 12.25
C PRO A 92 6.74 -29.73 11.79
N GLU A 93 6.56 -29.54 10.50
CA GLU A 93 5.23 -29.70 9.89
C GLU A 93 4.83 -31.18 9.85
N GLY A 94 3.58 -31.42 9.53
CA GLY A 94 3.01 -32.77 9.54
C GLY A 94 2.43 -33.20 8.20
N VAL A 95 2.01 -34.47 8.17
CA VAL A 95 1.20 -35.02 7.09
C VAL A 95 -0.04 -35.69 7.66
N ASP A 96 -1.19 -35.53 6.99
CA ASP A 96 -2.41 -36.28 7.36
C ASP A 96 -2.35 -37.73 6.82
N GLY A 97 -1.86 -38.62 7.64
CA GLY A 97 -1.72 -40.06 7.30
C GLY A 97 -3.04 -40.79 7.08
N ASN A 98 -4.21 -40.21 7.39
CA ASN A 98 -5.51 -40.77 7.03
C ASN A 98 -5.87 -40.49 5.56
N ILE A 99 -5.38 -39.39 5.05
CA ILE A 99 -5.61 -38.89 3.67
C ILE A 99 -4.47 -39.39 2.76
N PHE A 100 -3.24 -39.06 3.10
CA PHE A 100 -2.03 -39.44 2.35
C PHE A 100 -1.54 -40.79 2.87
N LYS A 101 -1.94 -41.85 2.18
CA LYS A 101 -1.59 -43.24 2.50
C LYS A 101 -1.59 -44.07 1.21
N PRO A 102 -0.90 -45.23 1.19
CA PRO A 102 -0.97 -46.13 0.06
C PRO A 102 -2.42 -46.47 -0.31
N PRO A 103 -2.77 -46.50 -1.58
CA PRO A 103 -4.14 -46.88 -2.01
C PRO A 103 -4.41 -48.35 -1.66
N SER A 104 -5.65 -48.66 -1.28
CA SER A 104 -6.07 -50.05 -1.00
C SER A 104 -6.05 -50.92 -2.27
N ARG A 105 -6.30 -50.31 -3.41
CA ARG A 105 -6.22 -50.94 -4.75
C ARG A 105 -5.53 -49.95 -5.68
N PRO A 106 -4.25 -50.14 -6.04
CA PRO A 106 -3.57 -49.32 -7.01
C PRO A 106 -4.30 -49.38 -8.38
N LYS A 107 -4.40 -48.25 -9.04
CA LYS A 107 -4.91 -48.22 -10.42
C LYS A 107 -3.84 -48.77 -11.37
N LYS A 108 -4.25 -49.63 -12.28
CA LYS A 108 -3.36 -50.10 -13.36
C LYS A 108 -3.13 -48.92 -14.31
N GLN A 109 -1.88 -48.62 -14.59
CA GLN A 109 -1.47 -47.61 -15.56
C GLN A 109 -1.05 -48.27 -16.86
N ASP A 110 -1.36 -47.63 -17.99
CA ASP A 110 -0.94 -48.11 -19.32
C ASP A 110 0.53 -47.84 -19.57
N LYS A 111 1.04 -46.77 -18.99
CA LYS A 111 2.44 -46.35 -19.05
C LYS A 111 3.01 -46.14 -17.63
N PHE A 112 4.33 -46.21 -17.54
CA PHE A 112 5.01 -45.86 -16.28
C PHE A 112 5.01 -44.37 -16.09
N GLN A 113 4.39 -43.89 -15.02
CA GLN A 113 4.12 -42.47 -14.77
C GLN A 113 5.13 -41.86 -13.80
N PHE A 114 5.84 -40.85 -14.29
CA PHE A 114 6.57 -39.90 -13.45
C PHE A 114 5.69 -38.68 -13.23
N ILE A 115 5.78 -38.06 -12.07
CA ILE A 115 5.05 -36.81 -11.77
C ILE A 115 5.99 -35.76 -11.26
N ILE A 116 5.72 -34.48 -11.61
CA ILE A 116 6.32 -33.30 -11.04
C ILE A 116 5.18 -32.44 -10.51
N VAL A 117 5.31 -32.03 -9.23
CA VAL A 117 4.30 -31.27 -8.50
C VAL A 117 4.94 -30.02 -7.91
N GLY A 118 4.29 -28.89 -8.07
CA GLY A 118 4.71 -27.61 -7.49
C GLY A 118 4.59 -26.47 -8.48
N ARG A 119 4.90 -25.27 -8.05
CA ARG A 119 4.89 -24.09 -8.91
C ARG A 119 6.13 -24.09 -9.80
N TRP A 120 5.99 -23.80 -11.10
CA TRP A 120 7.14 -23.64 -11.97
C TRP A 120 7.90 -22.36 -11.56
N ASP A 121 8.96 -22.54 -10.85
CA ASP A 121 9.93 -21.50 -10.53
C ASP A 121 11.36 -22.10 -10.47
N TYR A 122 12.37 -21.21 -10.45
CA TYR A 122 13.78 -21.63 -10.46
C TYR A 122 14.14 -22.48 -9.23
N ARG A 123 13.67 -22.07 -8.07
CA ARG A 123 13.93 -22.77 -6.81
C ARG A 123 13.42 -24.20 -6.81
N LYS A 124 12.27 -24.45 -7.42
CA LYS A 124 11.64 -25.78 -7.47
C LYS A 124 12.34 -26.75 -8.43
N GLY A 125 13.28 -26.28 -9.29
CA GLY A 125 14.03 -27.12 -10.20
C GLY A 125 13.16 -27.90 -11.20
N ILE A 126 12.05 -27.28 -11.65
CA ILE A 126 11.11 -27.92 -12.58
C ILE A 126 11.78 -28.20 -13.92
N LYS A 127 12.54 -27.25 -14.45
CA LYS A 127 13.28 -27.39 -15.69
C LYS A 127 14.24 -28.57 -15.63
N GLU A 128 15.06 -28.65 -14.61
CA GLU A 128 16.04 -29.73 -14.39
C GLU A 128 15.36 -31.08 -14.23
N SER A 129 14.23 -31.12 -13.56
CA SER A 129 13.41 -32.35 -13.42
C SER A 129 12.92 -32.86 -14.73
N ILE A 130 12.45 -31.97 -15.63
CA ILE A 130 12.01 -32.35 -17.00
C ILE A 130 13.21 -32.78 -17.87
N GLU A 131 14.30 -31.97 -17.84
CA GLU A 131 15.53 -32.33 -18.57
C GLU A 131 16.08 -33.71 -18.13
N GLY A 132 16.06 -33.97 -16.83
CA GLY A 132 16.45 -35.26 -16.26
C GLY A 132 15.63 -36.43 -16.80
N PHE A 133 14.29 -36.26 -16.87
CA PHE A 133 13.39 -37.26 -17.46
C PHE A 133 13.69 -37.48 -18.96
N LEU A 134 13.81 -36.44 -19.75
CA LEU A 134 14.08 -36.52 -21.17
C LEU A 134 15.43 -37.22 -21.45
N LYS A 135 16.48 -36.87 -20.71
CA LYS A 135 17.82 -37.49 -20.81
C LYS A 135 17.83 -38.94 -20.29
N ALA A 136 16.98 -39.26 -19.32
CA ALA A 136 16.87 -40.65 -18.84
C ALA A 136 16.22 -41.56 -19.87
N PHE A 137 15.24 -41.05 -20.64
CA PHE A 137 14.41 -41.82 -21.60
C PHE A 137 14.34 -41.15 -22.97
N PRO A 138 15.42 -41.08 -23.75
CA PRO A 138 15.40 -40.35 -25.04
C PRO A 138 14.34 -40.88 -26.02
N ASN A 139 14.00 -42.17 -26.01
CA ASN A 139 13.08 -42.77 -26.98
C ASN A 139 12.21 -43.88 -26.37
N ASN A 140 11.92 -43.87 -25.10
CA ASN A 140 11.09 -44.89 -24.46
C ASN A 140 9.59 -44.50 -24.48
N PRO A 141 8.72 -45.16 -25.27
CA PRO A 141 7.30 -44.85 -25.35
C PRO A 141 6.48 -45.33 -24.13
N ASP A 142 7.05 -46.22 -23.30
CA ASP A 142 6.36 -46.84 -22.17
C ASP A 142 6.38 -45.97 -20.90
N VAL A 143 7.03 -44.81 -20.96
CA VAL A 143 7.08 -43.84 -19.85
C VAL A 143 6.33 -42.58 -20.24
N GLU A 144 5.76 -41.89 -19.26
CA GLU A 144 5.20 -40.57 -19.42
C GLU A 144 5.48 -39.68 -18.18
N LEU A 145 5.48 -38.37 -18.40
CA LEU A 145 5.70 -37.36 -17.37
C LEU A 145 4.45 -36.49 -17.22
N LEU A 146 3.84 -36.52 -16.05
CA LEU A 146 2.68 -35.70 -15.71
C LEU A 146 3.12 -34.48 -14.96
N LEU A 147 2.78 -33.30 -15.42
CA LEU A 147 3.12 -32.00 -14.80
C LEU A 147 1.90 -31.36 -14.18
N THR A 148 1.97 -31.05 -12.92
CA THR A 148 1.06 -30.12 -12.23
C THR A 148 1.91 -28.99 -11.63
N VAL A 149 2.34 -28.07 -12.52
CA VAL A 149 3.39 -27.06 -12.25
C VAL A 149 2.97 -25.64 -12.64
N GLU A 150 1.68 -25.40 -12.70
CA GLU A 150 1.17 -24.07 -13.04
C GLU A 150 1.73 -22.98 -12.09
N ASN A 151 2.11 -21.88 -12.70
CA ASN A 151 2.50 -20.67 -11.97
C ASN A 151 1.64 -19.50 -12.50
N PRO A 152 0.81 -18.86 -11.64
CA PRO A 152 -0.05 -17.77 -12.05
C PRO A 152 0.73 -16.49 -12.39
N TYR A 153 2.02 -16.44 -12.05
CA TYR A 153 2.88 -15.32 -12.37
C TYR A 153 3.75 -15.62 -13.59
N PRO A 154 4.08 -14.61 -14.41
CA PRO A 154 5.03 -14.77 -15.51
C PRO A 154 6.40 -15.26 -14.98
N VAL A 155 6.98 -16.25 -15.68
CA VAL A 155 8.34 -16.73 -15.43
C VAL A 155 9.13 -16.54 -16.73
N ASP A 156 10.22 -15.80 -16.69
CA ASP A 156 11.02 -15.45 -17.87
C ASP A 156 10.17 -14.84 -19.02
N GLY A 157 9.12 -14.10 -18.65
CA GLY A 157 8.17 -13.49 -19.59
C GLY A 157 7.09 -14.42 -20.14
N MET A 158 7.02 -15.68 -19.69
CA MET A 158 6.04 -16.68 -20.12
C MET A 158 4.93 -16.89 -19.10
N ASN A 159 3.69 -17.00 -19.60
CA ASN A 159 2.48 -17.06 -18.77
C ASN A 159 1.93 -18.48 -18.57
N SER A 160 2.35 -19.45 -19.37
CA SER A 160 1.83 -20.82 -19.30
C SER A 160 2.94 -21.89 -19.24
N THR A 161 2.59 -23.08 -18.78
CA THR A 161 3.50 -24.21 -18.76
C THR A 161 3.91 -24.62 -20.17
N GLU A 162 3.01 -24.55 -21.15
CA GLU A 162 3.27 -24.84 -22.57
C GLU A 162 4.30 -23.85 -23.15
N GLU A 163 4.15 -22.56 -22.90
CA GLU A 163 5.11 -21.54 -23.34
C GLU A 163 6.50 -21.81 -22.74
N ARG A 164 6.58 -22.16 -21.46
CA ARG A 164 7.85 -22.47 -20.76
C ARG A 164 8.53 -23.70 -21.35
N LEU A 165 7.77 -24.78 -21.61
CA LEU A 165 8.29 -25.97 -22.27
C LEU A 165 8.89 -25.62 -23.62
N LYS A 166 8.18 -24.87 -24.44
CA LYS A 166 8.64 -24.45 -25.79
C LYS A 166 9.88 -23.56 -25.70
N TYR A 167 9.87 -22.58 -24.80
CA TYR A 167 11.01 -21.66 -24.63
C TYR A 167 12.31 -22.38 -24.25
N HIS A 168 12.21 -23.40 -23.39
CA HIS A 168 13.36 -24.18 -22.95
C HIS A 168 13.69 -25.36 -23.86
N GLY A 169 12.93 -25.56 -24.96
CA GLY A 169 13.13 -26.72 -25.87
C GLY A 169 12.86 -28.07 -25.21
N LEU A 170 11.88 -28.13 -24.29
CA LEU A 170 11.52 -29.30 -23.49
C LEU A 170 10.20 -29.94 -23.96
N GLU A 171 9.74 -29.61 -25.16
CA GLU A 171 8.53 -30.21 -25.74
C GLU A 171 8.74 -31.69 -26.08
N ASP A 172 7.84 -32.55 -25.63
CA ASP A 172 7.86 -34.00 -25.90
C ASP A 172 6.45 -34.58 -25.74
N ASP A 173 6.04 -35.46 -26.63
CA ASP A 173 4.69 -36.05 -26.64
C ASP A 173 4.36 -36.87 -25.39
N ARG A 174 5.36 -37.28 -24.63
CA ARG A 174 5.20 -38.03 -23.37
C ARG A 174 4.96 -37.12 -22.17
N ILE A 175 5.13 -35.82 -22.33
CA ILE A 175 4.85 -34.83 -21.28
C ILE A 175 3.36 -34.47 -21.37
N LYS A 176 2.66 -34.61 -20.25
CA LYS A 176 1.24 -34.29 -20.13
C LYS A 176 1.06 -33.21 -19.06
N ILE A 177 0.55 -32.07 -19.46
CA ILE A 177 0.24 -30.97 -18.54
C ILE A 177 -1.13 -31.22 -17.93
N LEU A 178 -1.18 -31.37 -16.63
CA LEU A 178 -2.40 -31.44 -15.86
C LEU A 178 -2.75 -30.03 -15.36
N LYS A 179 -3.97 -29.57 -15.65
CA LYS A 179 -4.49 -28.32 -15.12
C LYS A 179 -4.60 -28.41 -13.60
N PHE A 180 -4.99 -27.28 -12.95
CA PHE A 180 -5.20 -27.28 -11.53
C PHE A 180 -6.08 -28.46 -11.08
N LEU A 181 -5.53 -29.28 -10.18
CA LEU A 181 -6.21 -30.44 -9.62
C LEU A 181 -6.93 -30.07 -8.32
N ASP A 182 -8.16 -30.55 -8.18
CA ASP A 182 -8.78 -30.51 -6.86
C ASP A 182 -8.05 -31.45 -5.88
N ARG A 183 -8.32 -31.28 -4.57
CA ARG A 183 -7.64 -32.06 -3.53
C ARG A 183 -7.76 -33.58 -3.72
N LYS A 184 -8.91 -34.09 -4.19
CA LYS A 184 -9.12 -35.53 -4.42
C LYS A 184 -8.31 -36.03 -5.59
N GLN A 185 -8.27 -35.27 -6.68
CA GLN A 185 -7.47 -35.56 -7.86
C GLN A 185 -5.98 -35.56 -7.53
N TYR A 186 -5.52 -34.55 -6.77
CA TYR A 186 -4.14 -34.46 -6.32
C TYR A 186 -3.73 -35.66 -5.45
N ILE A 187 -4.53 -36.04 -4.46
CA ILE A 187 -4.28 -37.23 -3.64
C ILE A 187 -4.22 -38.49 -4.50
N SER A 188 -5.19 -38.64 -5.42
CA SER A 188 -5.21 -39.76 -6.34
C SER A 188 -3.97 -39.83 -7.23
N LEU A 189 -3.46 -38.67 -7.69
CA LEU A 189 -2.24 -38.59 -8.46
C LEU A 189 -1.03 -39.09 -7.64
N LEU A 190 -0.84 -38.61 -6.44
CA LEU A 190 0.26 -39.06 -5.56
C LEU A 190 0.16 -40.55 -5.22
N GLN A 191 -1.05 -41.07 -5.01
CA GLN A 191 -1.26 -42.48 -4.66
C GLN A 191 -0.98 -43.47 -5.81
N ASN A 192 -1.21 -43.04 -7.03
CA ASN A 192 -1.21 -43.95 -8.19
C ASN A 192 -0.03 -43.76 -9.15
N ALA A 193 0.66 -42.63 -9.12
CA ALA A 193 1.87 -42.43 -9.90
C ALA A 193 2.97 -43.40 -9.48
N ASN A 194 3.87 -43.71 -10.41
CA ASN A 194 4.99 -44.60 -10.12
C ASN A 194 6.10 -43.90 -9.37
N VAL A 195 6.47 -42.68 -9.78
CA VAL A 195 7.59 -41.92 -9.18
C VAL A 195 7.29 -40.44 -9.15
N LEU A 196 7.54 -39.78 -8.02
CA LEU A 196 7.61 -38.31 -7.91
C LEU A 196 9.05 -37.86 -8.18
N ILE A 197 9.22 -36.77 -8.94
CA ILE A 197 10.48 -36.03 -9.08
C ILE A 197 10.30 -34.67 -8.44
N SER A 198 11.15 -34.36 -7.45
CA SER A 198 11.16 -33.09 -6.70
C SER A 198 12.59 -32.58 -6.56
N CYS A 199 13.12 -31.98 -7.63
CA CYS A 199 14.51 -31.56 -7.74
C CYS A 199 14.73 -30.12 -7.24
N ALA A 200 14.09 -29.76 -6.12
CA ALA A 200 14.17 -28.41 -5.58
C ALA A 200 15.57 -28.04 -5.11
N ARG A 201 15.94 -26.77 -5.35
CA ARG A 201 17.22 -26.18 -4.90
C ARG A 201 17.21 -25.79 -3.42
N ALA A 202 16.05 -25.49 -2.90
CA ALA A 202 15.84 -25.25 -1.48
C ALA A 202 14.36 -25.41 -1.13
N GLU A 203 14.09 -25.93 0.05
CA GLU A 203 12.74 -26.08 0.61
C GLU A 203 12.82 -25.88 2.11
N GLY A 204 11.88 -25.11 2.66
CA GLY A 204 11.74 -25.04 4.11
C GLY A 204 11.19 -26.31 4.69
N TRP A 205 10.25 -27.00 3.97
CA TRP A 205 9.69 -28.29 4.34
C TRP A 205 9.51 -29.25 3.16
N ASN A 206 8.82 -28.89 2.12
CA ASN A 206 8.43 -29.67 0.94
C ASN A 206 7.21 -30.59 1.20
N LEU A 207 6.03 -29.98 1.35
CA LEU A 207 4.77 -30.73 1.52
C LEU A 207 4.51 -31.78 0.43
N PRO A 208 4.66 -31.53 -0.89
CA PRO A 208 4.43 -32.55 -1.90
C PRO A 208 5.31 -33.79 -1.75
N LEU A 209 6.55 -33.64 -1.31
CA LEU A 209 7.46 -34.75 -1.12
C LEU A 209 7.03 -35.61 0.08
N ILE A 210 6.74 -35.01 1.24
CA ILE A 210 6.31 -35.79 2.42
C ILE A 210 4.96 -36.46 2.20
N GLU A 211 4.03 -35.82 1.46
CA GLU A 211 2.74 -36.39 1.09
C GLU A 211 2.88 -37.58 0.13
N SER A 212 3.83 -37.50 -0.81
CA SER A 212 4.16 -38.60 -1.71
C SER A 212 4.78 -39.77 -0.95
N LEU A 213 5.74 -39.50 -0.06
CA LEU A 213 6.33 -40.52 0.82
C LEU A 213 5.27 -41.18 1.70
N ALA A 214 4.33 -40.40 2.24
CA ALA A 214 3.22 -40.93 3.02
C ALA A 214 2.29 -41.81 2.20
N CYS A 215 2.11 -41.55 0.88
CA CYS A 215 1.42 -42.44 -0.07
C CYS A 215 2.23 -43.68 -0.44
N GLY A 216 3.47 -43.79 -0.02
CA GLY A 216 4.36 -44.91 -0.38
C GLY A 216 4.75 -44.88 -1.86
N THR A 217 4.78 -43.74 -2.46
CA THR A 217 5.20 -43.52 -3.84
C THR A 217 6.69 -43.21 -3.87
N PRO A 218 7.47 -43.95 -4.66
CA PRO A 218 8.88 -43.68 -4.88
C PRO A 218 9.11 -42.21 -5.22
N SER A 219 10.03 -41.56 -4.54
CA SER A 219 10.24 -40.12 -4.67
C SER A 219 11.72 -39.81 -4.81
N ILE A 220 12.06 -39.13 -5.89
CA ILE A 220 13.39 -38.58 -6.15
C ILE A 220 13.42 -37.15 -5.65
N TYR A 221 14.44 -36.78 -4.91
CA TYR A 221 14.53 -35.45 -4.29
C TYR A 221 15.99 -35.00 -4.17
N THR A 222 16.26 -33.69 -4.11
CA THR A 222 17.61 -33.16 -3.89
C THR A 222 18.02 -33.32 -2.42
N LYS A 223 19.22 -33.81 -2.13
CA LYS A 223 19.74 -33.96 -0.76
C LYS A 223 20.18 -32.61 -0.18
N CYS A 224 19.26 -31.74 0.11
CA CYS A 224 19.54 -30.41 0.66
C CYS A 224 18.38 -29.89 1.50
N SER A 225 18.65 -28.86 2.30
CA SER A 225 17.68 -28.03 3.02
C SER A 225 16.66 -28.81 3.88
N GLY A 226 15.50 -28.21 4.12
CA GLY A 226 14.51 -28.72 5.08
C GLY A 226 13.94 -30.10 4.76
N GLN A 227 13.94 -30.53 3.52
CA GLN A 227 13.46 -31.89 3.18
C GLN A 227 14.33 -33.02 3.76
N LEU A 228 15.54 -32.72 4.22
CA LEU A 228 16.39 -33.70 4.96
C LEU A 228 15.81 -34.07 6.32
N GLU A 229 14.96 -33.25 6.91
CA GLU A 229 14.33 -33.50 8.20
C GLU A 229 13.59 -34.87 8.22
N PHE A 230 12.83 -35.15 7.16
CA PHE A 230 12.03 -36.38 7.09
C PHE A 230 12.58 -37.40 6.09
N THR A 231 13.49 -37.03 5.18
CA THR A 231 14.13 -38.00 4.26
C THR A 231 15.42 -38.59 4.83
N LYS A 232 16.09 -37.87 5.71
CA LYS A 232 17.40 -38.20 6.28
C LYS A 232 18.49 -38.47 5.22
N GLY A 233 18.28 -37.94 4.00
CA GLY A 233 19.17 -38.18 2.86
C GLY A 233 19.11 -39.60 2.28
N GLU A 234 18.15 -40.43 2.71
CA GLU A 234 17.99 -41.83 2.31
C GLU A 234 17.17 -42.02 1.03
N GLY A 235 17.26 -43.17 0.40
CA GLY A 235 16.46 -43.54 -0.74
C GLY A 235 16.96 -42.95 -2.07
N LEU A 236 16.07 -42.34 -2.86
CA LEU A 236 16.38 -41.79 -4.19
C LEU A 236 16.86 -40.32 -4.11
N GLY A 237 17.67 -39.99 -3.14
CA GLY A 237 18.24 -38.65 -3.00
C GLY A 237 19.27 -38.32 -4.08
N VAL A 238 19.17 -37.17 -4.71
CA VAL A 238 20.08 -36.60 -5.70
C VAL A 238 21.14 -35.76 -5.00
N GLU A 239 22.41 -36.01 -5.32
CA GLU A 239 23.53 -35.25 -4.78
C GLU A 239 23.52 -33.80 -5.28
N ILE A 240 24.11 -32.90 -4.51
CA ILE A 240 24.32 -31.51 -4.91
C ILE A 240 25.74 -31.31 -5.45
N LEU A 241 25.90 -30.34 -6.37
CA LEU A 241 27.22 -29.92 -6.88
C LEU A 241 27.85 -28.84 -6.01
N GLY A 242 27.03 -28.09 -5.27
CA GLY A 242 27.46 -26.95 -4.46
C GLY A 242 26.31 -25.99 -4.20
N GLU A 243 26.67 -24.77 -3.81
CA GLU A 243 25.74 -23.69 -3.58
C GLU A 243 25.81 -22.63 -4.70
N GLU A 244 24.72 -21.95 -4.97
CA GLU A 244 24.61 -20.84 -5.90
C GLU A 244 23.79 -19.70 -5.30
N PRO A 245 24.04 -18.43 -5.67
CA PRO A 245 23.28 -17.31 -5.13
C PRO A 245 21.78 -17.46 -5.36
N ALA A 246 20.96 -17.23 -4.33
CA ALA A 246 19.51 -17.30 -4.38
C ALA A 246 18.88 -16.17 -5.23
N THR A 247 19.67 -15.16 -5.62
CA THR A 247 19.28 -14.02 -6.46
C THR A 247 18.77 -14.39 -7.85
N ASN A 248 19.02 -15.62 -8.30
CA ASN A 248 18.51 -16.14 -9.58
C ASN A 248 17.02 -16.45 -9.57
N ASN A 249 16.34 -16.32 -8.44
CA ASN A 249 14.91 -16.58 -8.34
C ASN A 249 14.09 -15.32 -8.68
N GLN A 250 13.77 -15.12 -9.97
CA GLN A 250 13.01 -13.97 -10.47
C GLN A 250 11.52 -13.95 -10.08
N ASN A 251 11.04 -14.97 -9.37
CA ASN A 251 9.60 -15.23 -9.19
C ASN A 251 9.07 -15.14 -7.77
N LEU A 252 9.91 -14.85 -6.81
CA LEU A 252 9.42 -14.36 -5.53
C LEU A 252 9.22 -12.85 -5.70
N SER A 253 7.97 -12.40 -5.64
CA SER A 253 7.53 -11.02 -5.84
C SER A 253 8.02 -10.04 -4.76
N TYR A 254 9.05 -10.37 -4.04
CA TYR A 254 9.58 -9.67 -2.91
C TYR A 254 11.02 -9.31 -3.15
N GLU A 255 11.23 -8.01 -3.27
CA GLU A 255 12.53 -7.38 -3.40
C GLU A 255 13.59 -8.22 -4.17
N HIS A 256 14.13 -7.69 -5.19
CA HIS A 256 14.99 -8.30 -6.22
C HIS A 256 16.23 -9.06 -5.73
N ASN A 257 16.38 -9.33 -4.42
CA ASN A 257 17.52 -10.03 -3.84
C ASN A 257 17.09 -10.87 -2.63
N ILE A 258 16.79 -12.15 -2.84
CA ILE A 258 16.78 -13.10 -1.73
C ILE A 258 18.22 -13.31 -1.30
N PRO A 259 18.59 -13.03 -0.04
CA PRO A 259 19.94 -13.23 0.44
C PRO A 259 20.24 -14.72 0.60
N GLY A 260 21.52 -15.04 0.66
CA GLY A 260 21.99 -16.42 0.80
C GLY A 260 22.01 -17.20 -0.51
N ASN A 261 22.05 -18.51 -0.37
CA ASN A 261 22.28 -19.44 -1.46
C ASN A 261 21.17 -20.48 -1.56
N PHE A 262 21.04 -21.01 -2.78
CA PHE A 262 20.38 -22.25 -3.11
C PHE A 262 21.42 -23.37 -3.34
N TYR A 263 20.96 -24.62 -3.41
CA TYR A 263 21.78 -25.77 -3.71
C TYR A 263 21.60 -26.20 -5.16
N THR A 264 22.70 -26.39 -5.88
CA THR A 264 22.67 -26.83 -7.28
C THR A 264 22.52 -28.33 -7.38
N PRO A 265 21.40 -28.88 -7.93
CA PRO A 265 21.23 -30.32 -8.07
C PRO A 265 22.21 -30.90 -9.12
N ASN A 266 22.72 -32.10 -8.87
CA ASN A 266 23.53 -32.82 -9.85
C ASN A 266 22.61 -33.48 -10.89
N LEU A 267 22.56 -32.91 -12.08
CA LEU A 267 21.70 -33.41 -13.17
C LEU A 267 22.08 -34.81 -13.65
N GLU A 268 23.36 -35.17 -13.61
CA GLU A 268 23.81 -36.53 -13.98
C GLU A 268 23.33 -37.56 -12.97
N ASP A 269 23.43 -37.25 -11.67
CA ASP A 269 22.90 -38.14 -10.63
C ASP A 269 21.36 -38.20 -10.67
N LEU A 270 20.68 -37.09 -10.99
CA LEU A 270 19.22 -37.09 -11.22
C LEU A 270 18.83 -38.06 -12.32
N VAL A 271 19.50 -38.01 -13.46
CA VAL A 271 19.28 -38.95 -14.59
C VAL A 271 19.48 -40.39 -14.15
N LYS A 272 20.54 -40.68 -13.39
CA LYS A 272 20.82 -42.01 -12.83
C LYS A 272 19.71 -42.46 -11.88
N LYS A 273 19.23 -41.58 -10.96
CA LYS A 273 18.13 -41.92 -10.04
C LYS A 273 16.81 -42.17 -10.76
N ILE A 274 16.54 -41.41 -11.83
CA ILE A 274 15.34 -41.63 -12.66
C ILE A 274 15.41 -42.99 -13.33
N LYS A 275 16.55 -43.36 -13.96
CA LYS A 275 16.73 -44.69 -14.57
C LYS A 275 16.64 -45.80 -13.53
N ASP A 276 17.26 -45.65 -12.39
CA ASP A 276 17.24 -46.63 -11.31
C ASP A 276 15.83 -46.82 -10.73
N SER A 277 15.06 -45.74 -10.56
CA SER A 277 13.69 -45.81 -10.08
C SER A 277 12.75 -46.57 -11.05
N TYR A 278 13.03 -46.54 -12.35
CA TYR A 278 12.31 -47.30 -13.37
C TYR A 278 12.77 -48.76 -13.38
N SER A 279 14.08 -49.00 -13.53
CA SER A 279 14.63 -50.36 -13.70
C SER A 279 14.47 -51.22 -12.45
N ASN A 280 14.53 -50.61 -11.27
CA ASN A 280 14.41 -51.25 -9.96
C ASN A 280 13.14 -50.88 -9.21
N TYR A 281 12.06 -50.56 -9.96
CA TYR A 281 10.82 -50.03 -9.37
C TYR A 281 10.27 -50.84 -8.22
N ASN A 282 10.21 -52.15 -8.34
CA ASN A 282 9.64 -53.03 -7.31
C ASN A 282 10.45 -52.95 -5.99
N ILE A 283 11.75 -52.79 -6.09
CA ILE A 283 12.64 -52.66 -4.92
C ILE A 283 12.32 -51.31 -4.23
N TRP A 284 12.30 -50.21 -5.02
CA TRP A 284 12.01 -48.87 -4.51
C TRP A 284 10.58 -48.76 -4.00
N LYS A 285 9.60 -49.35 -4.67
CA LYS A 285 8.21 -49.37 -4.20
C LYS A 285 8.09 -50.06 -2.83
N LYS A 286 8.75 -51.19 -2.64
CA LYS A 286 8.74 -51.91 -1.36
C LYS A 286 9.39 -51.08 -0.27
N TRP A 287 10.53 -50.44 -0.57
CA TRP A 287 11.21 -49.55 0.36
C TRP A 287 10.33 -48.36 0.80
N HIS A 288 9.72 -47.68 -0.18
CA HIS A 288 8.85 -46.51 0.11
C HIS A 288 7.55 -46.93 0.83
N LEU A 289 7.01 -48.09 0.59
CA LEU A 289 5.87 -48.60 1.36
C LEU A 289 6.21 -48.84 2.83
N LYS A 290 7.44 -49.28 3.13
CA LYS A 290 7.94 -49.40 4.51
C LYS A 290 8.09 -47.97 5.10
N ARG A 291 8.79 -47.09 4.40
CA ARG A 291 9.04 -45.72 4.83
C ARG A 291 7.75 -44.92 5.05
N SER A 292 6.71 -45.15 4.25
CA SER A 292 5.39 -44.56 4.40
C SER A 292 4.76 -44.78 5.77
N LYS A 293 4.95 -45.93 6.39
CA LYS A 293 4.45 -46.20 7.75
C LYS A 293 5.14 -45.34 8.79
N GLU A 294 6.47 -45.25 8.66
CA GLU A 294 7.30 -44.42 9.53
C GLU A 294 6.94 -42.94 9.42
N ILE A 295 6.86 -42.41 8.18
CA ILE A 295 6.48 -41.02 7.89
C ILE A 295 5.11 -40.69 8.48
N ARG A 296 4.09 -41.49 8.23
CA ARG A 296 2.73 -41.26 8.74
C ARG A 296 2.62 -41.34 10.24
N GLN A 297 3.50 -42.08 10.91
CA GLN A 297 3.55 -42.15 12.36
C GLN A 297 4.36 -41.02 12.95
N GLU A 298 5.60 -40.82 12.50
CA GLU A 298 6.56 -39.86 13.05
C GLU A 298 6.08 -38.41 12.77
N PHE A 299 5.67 -38.11 11.52
CA PHE A 299 5.29 -36.78 11.07
C PHE A 299 3.77 -36.59 10.96
N SER A 300 2.97 -37.31 11.77
CA SER A 300 1.55 -36.98 11.86
C SER A 300 1.36 -35.60 12.47
N TRP A 301 0.39 -34.84 11.96
CA TRP A 301 0.03 -33.52 12.56
C TRP A 301 -0.20 -33.62 14.07
N LYS A 302 -0.79 -34.74 14.54
CA LYS A 302 -0.98 -34.99 15.96
C LYS A 302 0.32 -35.01 16.75
N ASN A 303 1.37 -35.65 16.20
CA ASN A 303 2.65 -35.75 16.89
C ASN A 303 3.40 -34.41 16.85
N GLN A 304 3.30 -33.66 15.76
CA GLN A 304 3.92 -32.33 15.68
C GLN A 304 3.22 -31.34 16.60
N ALA A 305 1.88 -31.33 16.61
CA ALA A 305 1.12 -30.54 17.57
C ALA A 305 1.44 -30.91 19.04
N LYS A 306 1.74 -32.19 19.32
CA LYS A 306 2.19 -32.58 20.65
C LYS A 306 3.57 -32.00 21.00
N LYS A 307 4.52 -31.94 20.04
CA LYS A 307 5.81 -31.29 20.25
C LYS A 307 5.62 -29.81 20.57
N ALA A 308 4.81 -29.10 19.76
CA ALA A 308 4.46 -27.71 20.01
C ALA A 308 3.83 -27.52 21.40
N TYR A 309 2.84 -28.36 21.75
CA TYR A 309 2.16 -28.30 23.04
C TYR A 309 3.13 -28.54 24.21
N ASN A 310 4.01 -29.55 24.09
CA ASN A 310 5.02 -29.82 25.14
C ASN A 310 5.95 -28.62 25.34
N ARG A 311 6.36 -27.95 24.23
CA ARG A 311 7.16 -26.71 24.31
C ARG A 311 6.42 -25.59 25.01
N LEU A 312 5.14 -25.41 24.71
CA LEU A 312 4.29 -24.40 25.38
C LEU A 312 4.19 -24.64 26.90
N LEU A 313 4.16 -25.91 27.34
CA LEU A 313 4.14 -26.24 28.76
C LEU A 313 5.47 -25.96 29.50
N GLU A 314 6.59 -25.88 28.76
CA GLU A 314 7.91 -25.56 29.32
C GLU A 314 8.12 -24.05 29.47
N ILE A 315 7.27 -23.22 28.83
CA ILE A 315 7.33 -21.77 28.93
C ILE A 315 6.80 -21.38 30.31
N GLU A 316 7.71 -21.00 31.20
CA GLU A 316 7.35 -20.41 32.48
C GLU A 316 6.86 -18.97 32.24
N ILE A 317 5.56 -18.82 32.14
CA ILE A 317 4.93 -17.51 32.22
C ILE A 317 4.98 -17.12 33.70
N THR A 318 6.02 -16.40 34.10
CA THR A 318 5.97 -15.69 35.37
C THR A 318 4.79 -14.72 35.27
N PRO A 319 3.78 -14.78 36.17
CA PRO A 319 2.77 -13.75 36.21
C PRO A 319 3.50 -12.44 36.54
N LYS A 320 3.89 -11.67 35.54
CA LYS A 320 4.25 -10.28 35.74
C LYS A 320 3.03 -9.65 36.40
N ASN A 321 3.21 -8.89 37.46
CA ASN A 321 2.18 -7.99 37.95
C ASN A 321 1.53 -7.37 36.71
N LYS A 322 0.27 -7.74 36.46
CA LYS A 322 -0.40 -7.48 35.19
C LYS A 322 -0.36 -5.99 34.91
N ILE A 323 0.64 -5.56 34.12
CA ILE A 323 0.67 -4.22 33.54
C ILE A 323 -0.41 -4.25 32.46
N PRO A 324 -1.42 -3.40 32.53
CA PRO A 324 -2.45 -3.39 31.53
C PRO A 324 -1.83 -3.13 30.14
N ARG A 325 -2.23 -3.92 29.16
CA ARG A 325 -1.82 -3.72 27.77
C ARG A 325 -2.63 -2.58 27.16
N LEU A 326 -1.94 -1.62 26.55
CA LEU A 326 -2.53 -0.49 25.87
C LEU A 326 -2.52 -0.72 24.34
N GLU A 327 -3.72 -0.84 23.76
CA GLU A 327 -3.92 -0.81 22.32
C GLU A 327 -4.23 0.63 21.89
N ALA A 328 -3.44 1.18 20.96
CA ALA A 328 -3.60 2.56 20.52
C ALA A 328 -3.53 2.69 18.99
N ASN A 329 -4.37 3.57 18.43
CA ASN A 329 -4.29 4.03 17.05
C ASN A 329 -4.82 5.47 16.93
N PHE A 330 -4.69 6.07 15.73
CA PHE A 330 -5.04 7.47 15.48
C PHE A 330 -5.91 7.62 14.21
N VAL A 331 -6.78 6.63 13.95
CA VAL A 331 -7.56 6.58 12.70
C VAL A 331 -8.76 7.52 12.73
N ASP A 332 -9.44 7.65 13.86
CA ASP A 332 -10.56 8.59 14.05
C ASP A 332 -10.31 9.45 15.31
N GLY A 333 -9.15 10.09 15.34
CA GLY A 333 -8.55 10.68 16.53
C GLY A 333 -7.81 9.64 17.37
N PRO A 334 -7.12 10.03 18.44
CA PRO A 334 -6.38 9.11 19.30
C PRO A 334 -7.36 8.18 20.03
N TYR A 335 -7.14 6.91 19.86
CA TYR A 335 -7.91 5.81 20.44
C TYR A 335 -7.03 5.01 21.38
N ALA A 336 -7.57 4.61 22.50
CA ALA A 336 -6.94 3.73 23.48
C ALA A 336 -7.93 2.66 23.94
N CYS A 337 -7.49 1.41 24.02
CA CYS A 337 -8.21 0.32 24.64
C CYS A 337 -7.32 -0.37 25.65
N LEU A 338 -7.82 -0.63 26.86
CA LEU A 338 -7.10 -1.38 27.87
C LEU A 338 -7.46 -2.86 27.80
N ARG A 339 -6.42 -3.68 27.77
CA ARG A 339 -6.52 -5.13 27.94
C ARG A 339 -5.78 -5.54 29.22
N ASP A 340 -6.17 -6.62 29.80
CA ASP A 340 -5.55 -7.24 30.98
C ASP A 340 -5.54 -6.35 32.24
N ALA A 341 -6.31 -5.31 32.22
CA ALA A 341 -6.48 -4.46 33.39
C ALA A 341 -7.23 -5.19 34.51
N ASN A 342 -6.57 -5.39 35.63
CA ASN A 342 -7.20 -5.99 36.81
C ASN A 342 -7.99 -5.01 37.65
N GLN A 343 -7.89 -3.73 37.36
CA GLN A 343 -8.58 -2.61 38.01
C GLN A 343 -8.83 -1.48 37.00
N GLU A 344 -9.56 -0.46 37.42
CA GLU A 344 -9.76 0.76 36.64
C GLU A 344 -8.48 1.60 36.63
N HIS A 345 -8.12 2.11 35.44
CA HIS A 345 -6.96 2.97 35.23
C HIS A 345 -7.37 4.27 34.54
N LEU A 346 -6.71 5.36 34.91
CA LEU A 346 -6.84 6.63 34.20
C LEU A 346 -6.02 6.59 32.92
N VAL A 347 -6.67 6.73 31.78
CA VAL A 347 -5.99 6.91 30.47
C VAL A 347 -6.01 8.38 30.11
N ASP A 348 -4.83 8.95 29.93
CA ASP A 348 -4.60 10.37 29.72
C ASP A 348 -3.96 10.61 28.37
N PHE A 349 -4.62 11.42 27.53
CA PHE A 349 -4.18 11.76 26.19
C PHE A 349 -3.45 13.09 26.23
N ILE A 350 -2.15 13.05 26.22
CA ILE A 350 -1.28 14.21 26.45
C ILE A 350 -0.68 14.67 25.11
N ASN A 351 -0.72 15.96 24.88
CA ASN A 351 0.05 16.60 23.81
C ASN A 351 1.50 16.74 24.28
N GLN A 352 2.43 15.99 23.70
CA GLN A 352 3.84 15.98 24.09
C GLN A 352 4.51 17.36 23.93
N ASP A 353 4.08 18.15 22.94
CA ASP A 353 4.72 19.43 22.61
C ASP A 353 4.38 20.51 23.65
N THR A 354 3.22 20.41 24.29
CA THR A 354 2.75 21.37 25.30
C THR A 354 2.75 20.80 26.72
N GLY A 355 2.82 19.48 26.88
CA GLY A 355 2.64 18.77 28.14
C GLY A 355 1.20 18.79 28.66
N LYS A 356 0.23 19.30 27.90
CA LYS A 356 -1.16 19.45 28.32
C LYS A 356 -1.93 18.17 28.09
N SER A 357 -2.75 17.75 29.07
CA SER A 357 -3.78 16.74 28.90
C SER A 357 -4.93 17.34 28.07
N GLU A 358 -5.13 16.82 26.88
CA GLU A 358 -6.22 17.25 25.99
C GLU A 358 -7.52 16.48 26.27
N TYR A 359 -7.40 15.25 26.77
CA TYR A 359 -8.52 14.40 27.14
C TYR A 359 -8.07 13.32 28.11
N HIS A 360 -8.92 12.91 29.02
CA HIS A 360 -8.69 11.76 29.89
C HIS A 360 -9.96 11.00 30.15
N VAL A 361 -9.84 9.71 30.46
CA VAL A 361 -10.97 8.81 30.73
C VAL A 361 -10.50 7.65 31.61
N SER A 362 -11.38 7.22 32.53
CA SER A 362 -11.14 6.00 33.30
C SER A 362 -11.63 4.78 32.53
N LEU A 363 -10.74 3.80 32.36
CA LEU A 363 -11.02 2.58 31.61
C LEU A 363 -10.81 1.33 32.48
N LYS A 364 -11.72 0.38 32.33
CA LYS A 364 -11.62 -0.99 32.84
C LYS A 364 -11.11 -1.92 31.74
N ASN A 365 -10.87 -3.18 32.10
CA ASN A 365 -10.48 -4.21 31.14
C ASN A 365 -11.48 -4.28 29.97
N ASN A 366 -10.97 -4.37 28.76
CA ASN A 366 -11.75 -4.41 27.50
C ASN A 366 -12.60 -3.16 27.24
N HIS A 367 -12.35 -2.04 27.93
CA HIS A 367 -12.98 -0.76 27.66
C HIS A 367 -12.04 0.13 26.86
N TRP A 368 -12.62 1.01 26.06
CA TRP A 368 -11.90 1.95 25.22
C TRP A 368 -12.36 3.39 25.45
N GLY A 369 -11.49 4.31 25.10
CA GLY A 369 -11.76 5.74 25.05
C GLY A 369 -11.04 6.37 23.88
N LYS A 370 -11.55 7.52 23.42
CA LYS A 370 -10.89 8.30 22.37
C LYS A 370 -11.09 9.80 22.59
N SER A 371 -10.10 10.59 22.17
CA SER A 371 -10.28 12.02 21.98
C SER A 371 -10.87 12.30 20.61
N PHE A 372 -11.59 13.41 20.49
CA PHE A 372 -12.27 13.80 19.24
C PHE A 372 -11.37 14.60 18.27
N HIS A 373 -10.13 14.93 18.66
CA HIS A 373 -9.19 15.66 17.81
C HIS A 373 -8.76 14.80 16.61
N LYS A 374 -9.05 15.30 15.38
CA LYS A 374 -8.80 14.59 14.12
C LYS A 374 -7.65 15.18 13.29
N PHE A 375 -6.94 16.13 13.84
CA PHE A 375 -5.72 16.69 13.27
C PHE A 375 -4.49 16.17 14.02
N PHE A 376 -3.32 16.35 13.44
CA PHE A 376 -2.07 15.89 14.05
C PHE A 376 -1.79 16.62 15.37
N ILE A 377 -1.62 15.83 16.39
CA ILE A 377 -1.02 16.21 17.68
C ILE A 377 0.04 15.14 17.99
N ASN A 378 1.15 15.55 18.53
CA ASN A 378 2.20 14.64 18.98
C ASN A 378 1.77 13.99 20.31
N TRP A 379 1.05 12.86 20.20
CA TRP A 379 0.37 12.24 21.33
C TRP A 379 1.31 11.41 22.21
N ASP A 380 1.09 11.50 23.54
CA ASP A 380 1.52 10.51 24.54
C ASP A 380 0.26 10.01 25.28
N ILE A 381 -0.15 8.78 25.00
CA ILE A 381 -1.29 8.14 25.68
C ILE A 381 -0.73 7.41 26.89
N GLN A 382 -0.97 7.92 28.08
CA GLN A 382 -0.47 7.39 29.35
C GLN A 382 -1.57 6.65 30.11
N VAL A 383 -1.26 5.48 30.60
CA VAL A 383 -2.11 4.71 31.51
C VAL A 383 -1.55 4.87 32.92
N LYS A 384 -2.35 5.38 33.84
CA LYS A 384 -1.96 5.67 35.22
C LYS A 384 -2.76 4.78 36.18
N ASP A 385 -2.10 4.28 37.22
CA ASP A 385 -2.74 3.60 38.33
C ASP A 385 -3.51 4.58 39.24
N GLN A 386 -4.14 4.06 40.29
CA GLN A 386 -4.90 4.85 41.27
C GLN A 386 -4.04 5.84 42.05
N ASN A 387 -2.71 5.69 42.06
CA ASN A 387 -1.77 6.57 42.70
C ASN A 387 -1.21 7.62 41.73
N GLY A 388 -1.67 7.63 40.46
CA GLY A 388 -1.20 8.53 39.42
C GLY A 388 0.15 8.11 38.80
N LYS A 389 0.69 6.94 39.13
CA LYS A 389 1.90 6.42 38.55
C LYS A 389 1.62 5.87 37.15
N ILE A 390 2.43 6.23 36.18
CA ILE A 390 2.36 5.68 34.82
C ILE A 390 2.76 4.20 34.85
N VAL A 391 1.85 3.33 34.41
CA VAL A 391 2.08 1.88 34.33
C VAL A 391 2.44 1.42 32.92
N THR A 392 1.90 2.09 31.91
CA THR A 392 2.26 1.93 30.49
C THR A 392 1.94 3.20 29.70
N SER A 393 2.55 3.39 28.55
CA SER A 393 2.24 4.51 27.66
C SER A 393 2.48 4.15 26.19
N HIS A 394 1.83 4.90 25.31
CA HIS A 394 2.05 4.82 23.86
C HIS A 394 2.27 6.23 23.32
N LYS A 395 3.49 6.50 22.85
CA LYS A 395 3.84 7.74 22.15
C LYS A 395 3.57 7.62 20.66
N TYR A 396 3.00 8.68 20.07
CA TYR A 396 2.80 8.70 18.62
C TYR A 396 4.12 8.49 17.89
N ASN A 397 4.15 7.44 17.10
CA ASN A 397 5.30 7.13 16.24
C ASN A 397 4.79 6.52 14.94
N ALA A 398 4.81 7.32 13.87
CA ALA A 398 4.34 6.92 12.56
C ALA A 398 5.44 6.25 11.71
N SER A 399 6.67 6.13 12.22
CA SER A 399 7.77 5.51 11.46
C SER A 399 7.42 4.09 11.01
N ASN A 400 7.54 3.83 9.71
CA ASN A 400 7.17 2.58 9.06
C ASN A 400 5.69 2.16 9.24
N LYS A 401 4.82 3.08 9.65
CA LYS A 401 3.37 2.82 9.78
C LYS A 401 2.61 3.34 8.56
N ARG A 402 1.44 2.75 8.29
CA ARG A 402 0.55 3.20 7.22
C ARG A 402 -0.33 4.34 7.71
N ILE A 403 -0.27 5.46 7.02
CA ILE A 403 -1.06 6.66 7.29
C ILE A 403 -1.93 6.94 6.07
N TYR A 404 -3.21 7.25 6.30
CA TYR A 404 -4.11 7.66 5.25
C TYR A 404 -4.35 9.16 5.31
N ILE A 405 -4.12 9.85 4.19
CA ILE A 405 -4.41 11.27 4.03
C ILE A 405 -5.46 11.43 2.93
N SER A 406 -6.64 11.91 3.30
CA SER A 406 -7.73 12.20 2.36
C SER A 406 -7.99 13.69 2.23
N PHE A 407 -8.60 14.08 1.11
CA PHE A 407 -8.96 15.47 0.84
C PHE A 407 -10.47 15.59 0.76
N GLY A 408 -11.06 16.36 1.69
CA GLY A 408 -12.50 16.57 1.80
C GLY A 408 -13.08 17.50 0.71
N SER A 409 -12.24 18.11 -0.12
CA SER A 409 -12.66 19.01 -1.19
C SER A 409 -12.51 18.41 -2.59
N LYS A 410 -13.54 18.59 -3.43
CA LYS A 410 -13.49 18.29 -4.87
C LYS A 410 -12.84 19.41 -5.69
N SER A 411 -12.57 20.56 -5.07
CA SER A 411 -11.99 21.73 -5.73
C SER A 411 -10.57 21.44 -6.22
N LEU A 412 -10.30 21.79 -7.48
CA LEU A 412 -8.95 21.69 -8.04
C LEU A 412 -7.97 22.58 -7.31
N GLY A 413 -8.36 23.80 -6.95
CA GLY A 413 -7.51 24.76 -6.24
C GLY A 413 -7.06 24.25 -4.88
N ASP A 414 -8.01 23.73 -4.08
CA ASP A 414 -7.72 23.16 -2.76
C ASP A 414 -6.79 21.95 -2.88
N THR A 415 -7.06 21.07 -3.84
CA THR A 415 -6.23 19.89 -4.07
C THR A 415 -4.79 20.28 -4.43
N LEU A 416 -4.61 21.22 -5.36
CA LEU A 416 -3.27 21.70 -5.76
C LEU A 416 -2.54 22.39 -4.60
N ALA A 417 -3.28 23.13 -3.76
CA ALA A 417 -2.70 23.78 -2.59
C ALA A 417 -2.24 22.79 -1.53
N TRP A 418 -3.00 21.74 -1.25
CA TRP A 418 -2.79 20.84 -0.11
C TRP A 418 -1.90 19.65 -0.41
N PHE A 419 -1.89 19.18 -1.66
CA PHE A 419 -1.25 17.92 -2.04
C PHE A 419 0.24 17.80 -1.67
N PRO A 420 1.10 18.83 -1.84
CA PRO A 420 2.52 18.69 -1.55
C PRO A 420 2.82 18.22 -0.11
N TYR A 421 1.93 18.54 0.82
CA TYR A 421 2.14 18.27 2.24
C TYR A 421 1.92 16.81 2.63
N ALA A 422 1.29 16.01 1.79
CA ALA A 422 1.27 14.55 1.98
C ALA A 422 2.69 13.96 1.90
N LEU A 423 3.49 14.42 0.92
CA LEU A 423 4.91 14.01 0.81
C LEU A 423 5.77 14.58 1.94
N GLU A 424 5.52 15.82 2.36
CA GLU A 424 6.25 16.41 3.48
C GLU A 424 5.95 15.70 4.81
N PHE A 425 4.73 15.23 5.00
CA PHE A 425 4.37 14.40 6.15
C PHE A 425 5.12 13.06 6.12
N LYS A 426 5.16 12.39 4.96
CA LYS A 426 5.95 11.16 4.78
C LYS A 426 7.42 11.38 5.15
N LYS A 427 8.03 12.45 4.65
CA LYS A 427 9.43 12.77 4.94
C LYS A 427 9.69 13.03 6.42
N LYS A 428 8.81 13.81 7.07
CA LYS A 428 8.93 14.15 8.49
C LYS A 428 8.85 12.90 9.39
N HIS A 429 7.94 12.00 9.08
CA HIS A 429 7.59 10.88 9.96
C HIS A 429 8.15 9.51 9.49
N ASN A 430 8.82 9.46 8.32
CA ASN A 430 9.34 8.22 7.73
C ASN A 430 8.27 7.10 7.68
N CYS A 431 7.09 7.40 7.12
CA CYS A 431 5.92 6.53 7.12
C CYS A 431 5.47 6.16 5.71
N HIS A 432 4.55 5.20 5.59
CA HIS A 432 3.89 4.85 4.34
C HIS A 432 2.60 5.66 4.20
N ILE A 433 2.51 6.48 3.16
CA ILE A 433 1.33 7.30 2.92
C ILE A 433 0.46 6.71 1.83
N THR A 434 -0.79 6.41 2.18
CA THR A 434 -1.86 6.21 1.21
C THR A 434 -2.65 7.52 1.11
N VAL A 435 -2.78 8.08 -0.10
CA VAL A 435 -3.47 9.35 -0.34
C VAL A 435 -4.71 9.15 -1.20
N SER A 436 -5.75 9.93 -0.93
CA SER A 436 -6.97 9.95 -1.74
C SER A 436 -7.39 11.38 -2.05
N THR A 437 -7.47 11.68 -3.34
CA THR A 437 -7.97 12.96 -3.86
C THR A 437 -8.91 12.72 -5.03
N PHE A 438 -9.75 13.70 -5.34
CA PHE A 438 -10.58 13.67 -6.57
C PHE A 438 -9.78 13.93 -7.86
N TRP A 439 -8.44 14.16 -7.72
CA TRP A 439 -7.53 14.51 -8.80
C TRP A 439 -6.28 13.63 -8.82
N ASN A 440 -6.36 12.39 -8.34
CA ASN A 440 -5.24 11.45 -8.26
C ASN A 440 -4.39 11.40 -9.53
N LYS A 441 -5.04 11.40 -10.70
CA LYS A 441 -4.37 11.34 -12.01
C LYS A 441 -3.31 12.42 -12.24
N PHE A 442 -3.40 13.56 -11.54
CA PHE A 442 -2.40 14.62 -11.66
C PHE A 442 -1.13 14.35 -10.88
N PHE A 443 -1.15 13.40 -9.97
CA PHE A 443 -0.07 13.22 -9.02
C PHE A 443 0.61 11.85 -9.07
N GLN A 444 -0.12 10.80 -9.42
CA GLN A 444 0.34 9.41 -9.33
C GLN A 444 1.72 9.17 -9.94
N SER A 445 1.96 9.66 -11.16
CA SER A 445 3.25 9.47 -11.85
C SER A 445 4.37 10.38 -11.33
N LYS A 446 4.04 11.47 -10.63
CA LYS A 446 4.99 12.46 -10.13
C LYS A 446 5.40 12.25 -8.68
N TYR A 447 4.67 11.38 -7.97
CA TYR A 447 4.91 11.04 -6.56
C TYR A 447 4.86 9.53 -6.37
N PRO A 448 5.81 8.79 -6.98
CA PRO A 448 5.85 7.32 -6.90
C PRO A 448 6.09 6.82 -5.47
N GLU A 449 6.51 7.69 -4.55
CA GLU A 449 6.70 7.39 -3.14
C GLU A 449 5.40 7.30 -2.35
N LEU A 450 4.25 7.68 -2.95
CA LEU A 450 2.92 7.68 -2.32
C LEU A 450 2.04 6.61 -2.98
N ASP A 451 1.23 5.93 -2.16
CA ASP A 451 0.18 5.04 -2.65
C ASP A 451 -1.09 5.85 -2.91
N PHE A 452 -1.81 5.55 -3.99
CA PHE A 452 -3.02 6.26 -4.36
C PHE A 452 -4.24 5.34 -4.36
N VAL A 453 -5.33 5.82 -3.76
CA VAL A 453 -6.63 5.13 -3.80
C VAL A 453 -7.73 6.11 -4.20
N GLU A 454 -8.80 5.60 -4.80
CA GLU A 454 -9.94 6.43 -5.16
C GLU A 454 -10.73 6.87 -3.91
N PRO A 455 -11.39 8.05 -3.93
CA PRO A 455 -12.25 8.47 -2.84
C PRO A 455 -13.33 7.43 -2.52
N GLY A 456 -13.48 7.10 -1.24
CA GLY A 456 -14.42 6.08 -0.77
C GLY A 456 -13.84 4.65 -0.72
N SER A 457 -12.58 4.44 -1.12
CA SER A 457 -11.91 3.15 -0.97
C SER A 457 -11.65 2.82 0.50
N THR A 458 -11.75 1.53 0.84
CA THR A 458 -11.34 1.02 2.15
C THR A 458 -9.83 0.82 2.18
N VAL A 459 -9.17 1.40 3.15
CA VAL A 459 -7.72 1.24 3.38
C VAL A 459 -7.51 0.50 4.69
N PRO A 460 -7.02 -0.75 4.66
CA PRO A 460 -6.82 -1.55 5.87
C PRO A 460 -5.52 -1.17 6.61
N ASN A 461 -5.41 -1.62 7.85
CA ASN A 461 -4.20 -1.58 8.68
C ASN A 461 -3.63 -0.16 8.87
N LEU A 462 -4.50 0.79 9.13
CA LEU A 462 -4.10 2.17 9.37
C LEU A 462 -3.63 2.38 10.82
N TYR A 463 -2.53 3.08 10.98
CA TYR A 463 -2.08 3.62 12.25
C TYR A 463 -2.70 4.98 12.54
N ALA A 464 -2.79 5.85 11.53
CA ALA A 464 -3.44 7.14 11.63
C ALA A 464 -4.15 7.54 10.33
N MET A 465 -5.11 8.45 10.45
CA MET A 465 -5.83 9.03 9.32
C MET A 465 -6.00 10.53 9.55
N TYR A 466 -5.79 11.31 8.49
CA TYR A 466 -6.02 12.75 8.47
C TYR A 466 -6.82 13.13 7.24
N GLU A 467 -7.85 13.92 7.44
CA GLU A 467 -8.63 14.49 6.35
C GLU A 467 -8.37 16.00 6.28
N ILE A 468 -7.85 16.48 5.14
CA ILE A 468 -7.60 17.89 4.91
C ILE A 468 -8.85 18.52 4.30
N GLY A 469 -9.38 19.55 4.94
CA GLY A 469 -10.64 20.16 4.53
C GLY A 469 -10.97 21.47 5.26
N TRP A 470 -12.21 21.90 5.06
CA TRP A 470 -12.81 23.07 5.67
C TRP A 470 -13.89 22.61 6.64
N TYR A 471 -13.68 22.80 7.94
CA TYR A 471 -14.56 22.24 8.96
C TYR A 471 -15.20 23.36 9.80
N TYR A 472 -16.45 23.62 9.52
CA TYR A 472 -17.29 24.50 10.29
C TYR A 472 -18.58 23.78 10.68
N ASP A 473 -19.06 24.04 11.87
CA ASP A 473 -20.36 23.59 12.31
C ASP A 473 -21.45 24.25 11.46
N ASN A 474 -22.38 23.47 10.94
CA ASN A 474 -23.38 23.96 9.99
C ASN A 474 -24.43 24.85 10.66
N ASP A 475 -24.74 24.62 11.93
CA ASP A 475 -25.79 25.33 12.64
C ASP A 475 -25.28 26.66 13.23
N THR A 476 -24.09 26.62 13.80
CA THR A 476 -23.50 27.78 14.50
C THR A 476 -22.56 28.59 13.63
N ASN A 477 -22.11 28.05 12.50
CA ASN A 477 -21.10 28.64 11.61
C ASN A 477 -19.72 28.82 12.26
N ASN A 478 -19.49 28.18 13.42
CA ASN A 478 -18.23 28.20 14.15
C ASN A 478 -17.25 27.17 13.60
N LEU A 479 -15.97 27.40 13.86
CA LEU A 479 -14.92 26.44 13.56
C LEU A 479 -15.15 25.14 14.34
N ASP A 480 -15.05 24.00 13.68
CA ASP A 480 -14.97 22.69 14.32
C ASP A 480 -13.52 22.48 14.84
N GLY A 481 -13.30 22.90 16.08
CA GLY A 481 -11.99 22.83 16.73
C GLY A 481 -11.49 21.40 17.01
N PHE A 482 -12.30 20.36 16.78
CA PHE A 482 -11.86 18.97 16.84
C PHE A 482 -11.31 18.46 15.52
N LYS A 483 -11.69 19.06 14.39
CA LYS A 483 -11.20 18.63 13.07
C LYS A 483 -10.05 19.48 12.55
N GLN A 484 -9.92 20.71 13.01
CA GLN A 484 -8.80 21.56 12.64
C GLN A 484 -8.42 22.51 13.78
N PRO A 485 -7.09 22.75 14.00
CA PRO A 485 -6.60 23.48 15.17
C PRO A 485 -6.79 24.99 15.09
N TYR A 486 -6.90 25.53 13.88
CA TYR A 486 -6.96 26.98 13.63
C TYR A 486 -7.97 27.31 12.56
N ASP A 487 -8.54 28.52 12.60
CA ASP A 487 -9.43 29.00 11.56
C ASP A 487 -8.68 29.21 10.24
N PRO A 488 -8.96 28.41 9.19
CA PRO A 488 -8.23 28.45 7.93
C PRO A 488 -8.39 29.80 7.20
N LYS A 489 -9.37 30.63 7.56
CA LYS A 489 -9.53 31.98 7.02
C LYS A 489 -8.41 32.93 7.44
N GLN A 490 -7.68 32.61 8.49
CA GLN A 490 -6.57 33.41 9.02
C GLN A 490 -5.21 33.01 8.44
N PHE A 491 -5.17 32.03 7.57
CA PHE A 491 -3.94 31.46 7.01
C PHE A 491 -4.02 31.32 5.49
N THR A 492 -2.89 31.07 4.85
CA THR A 492 -2.89 30.73 3.42
C THR A 492 -3.63 29.43 3.20
N LEU A 493 -4.15 29.22 1.99
CA LEU A 493 -4.83 27.99 1.64
C LEU A 493 -3.92 26.75 1.86
N GLN A 494 -2.63 26.88 1.60
CA GLN A 494 -1.66 25.81 1.84
C GLN A 494 -1.48 25.52 3.33
N GLN A 495 -1.56 26.52 4.19
CA GLN A 495 -1.43 26.33 5.64
C GLN A 495 -2.59 25.53 6.24
N THR A 496 -3.73 25.45 5.59
CA THR A 496 -4.79 24.53 6.00
C THR A 496 -4.26 23.09 6.11
N ALA A 497 -3.49 22.63 5.13
CA ALA A 497 -2.89 21.31 5.15
C ALA A 497 -1.80 21.18 6.22
N THR A 498 -0.90 22.16 6.34
CA THR A 498 0.16 22.10 7.35
C THR A 498 -0.38 22.14 8.76
N ASN A 499 -1.42 22.93 9.02
CA ASN A 499 -2.06 23.01 10.33
C ASN A 499 -2.72 21.69 10.74
N ILE A 500 -3.41 21.01 9.80
CA ILE A 500 -4.04 19.71 10.07
C ILE A 500 -2.99 18.62 10.24
N LEU A 501 -1.90 18.67 9.47
CA LEU A 501 -0.83 17.66 9.49
C LEU A 501 0.29 17.96 10.50
N GLY A 502 0.23 19.06 11.25
CA GLY A 502 1.27 19.43 12.21
C GLY A 502 2.63 19.70 11.55
N LEU A 503 2.64 20.29 10.36
CA LEU A 503 3.85 20.62 9.60
C LEU A 503 4.18 22.11 9.69
N GLU A 504 5.46 22.42 9.56
CA GLU A 504 5.88 23.82 9.35
C GLU A 504 5.48 24.27 7.94
N TYR A 505 4.97 25.50 7.85
CA TYR A 505 4.56 26.08 6.58
C TYR A 505 5.76 26.53 5.74
N LYS A 506 5.76 26.07 4.50
CA LYS A 506 6.60 26.56 3.42
C LYS A 506 5.76 26.48 2.15
N GLU A 507 5.73 27.56 1.34
CA GLU A 507 5.04 27.50 0.05
C GLU A 507 5.70 26.46 -0.86
N ILE A 508 4.93 25.51 -1.36
CA ILE A 508 5.41 24.41 -2.22
C ILE A 508 4.55 24.32 -3.47
N ILE A 509 5.17 24.42 -4.63
CA ILE A 509 4.52 24.20 -5.92
C ILE A 509 4.36 22.68 -6.13
N PRO A 510 3.13 22.17 -6.32
CA PRO A 510 2.92 20.75 -6.60
C PRO A 510 3.51 20.38 -7.98
N LYS A 511 4.08 19.20 -8.07
CA LYS A 511 4.40 18.59 -9.38
C LYS A 511 3.15 17.92 -9.90
N ILE A 512 2.70 18.28 -11.10
CA ILE A 512 1.53 17.65 -11.71
C ILE A 512 1.93 16.93 -13.00
N ASP A 513 1.23 15.84 -13.29
CA ASP A 513 1.43 15.09 -14.52
C ASP A 513 0.53 15.65 -15.62
N TYR A 514 1.17 16.12 -16.69
CA TYR A 514 0.50 16.53 -17.89
C TYR A 514 1.42 16.41 -19.10
N GLN A 515 0.82 16.13 -20.24
CA GLN A 515 1.55 16.06 -21.49
C GLN A 515 1.41 17.38 -22.25
N ILE A 516 2.51 17.95 -22.64
CA ILE A 516 2.57 19.12 -23.52
C ILE A 516 2.30 18.63 -24.95
N LYS A 517 1.25 19.16 -25.55
CA LYS A 517 0.91 18.96 -26.98
C LYS A 517 1.43 20.14 -27.80
N ASP A 518 1.30 20.04 -29.11
CA ASP A 518 1.60 21.15 -30.00
C ASP A 518 0.89 22.44 -29.59
N LYS A 519 1.55 23.57 -29.88
CA LYS A 519 1.02 24.89 -29.56
C LYS A 519 -0.34 25.10 -30.26
N PRO A 520 -1.43 25.27 -29.50
CA PRO A 520 -2.79 25.24 -30.07
C PRO A 520 -3.16 26.52 -30.87
N ILE A 521 -2.40 27.59 -30.66
CA ILE A 521 -2.60 28.89 -31.32
C ILE A 521 -1.23 29.41 -31.76
N LYS A 522 -1.03 29.70 -33.04
CA LYS A 522 0.27 30.06 -33.61
C LYS A 522 0.82 31.37 -33.06
N GLU A 523 -0.06 32.36 -32.91
CA GLU A 523 0.30 33.68 -32.41
C GLU A 523 0.66 33.69 -30.93
N LYS A 524 1.27 34.75 -30.46
CA LYS A 524 1.41 34.99 -29.00
C LYS A 524 0.03 35.28 -28.42
N TYR A 525 -0.28 34.65 -27.28
CA TYR A 525 -1.56 34.81 -26.64
C TYR A 525 -1.49 34.80 -25.13
N VAL A 526 -2.53 35.33 -24.50
CA VAL A 526 -2.75 35.38 -23.07
C VAL A 526 -4.04 34.64 -22.74
N CYS A 527 -4.05 33.81 -21.72
CA CYS A 527 -5.27 33.18 -21.22
C CYS A 527 -5.96 34.06 -20.18
N ILE A 528 -7.28 34.25 -20.33
CA ILE A 528 -8.11 34.93 -19.33
C ILE A 528 -9.16 33.98 -18.75
N SER A 529 -9.42 34.08 -17.44
CA SER A 529 -10.49 33.34 -16.76
C SER A 529 -11.27 34.25 -15.82
N PRO A 530 -12.39 34.84 -16.30
CA PRO A 530 -13.17 35.76 -15.50
C PRO A 530 -14.16 35.09 -14.54
N HIS A 531 -14.33 33.77 -14.64
CA HIS A 531 -15.30 33.00 -13.87
C HIS A 531 -14.74 32.41 -12.59
N ALA A 532 -15.60 32.30 -11.58
CA ALA A 532 -15.32 31.61 -10.31
C ALA A 532 -16.61 31.06 -9.70
N SER A 533 -16.52 30.35 -8.61
CA SER A 533 -17.65 29.69 -7.92
C SER A 533 -18.59 30.63 -7.14
N ALA A 534 -18.29 31.90 -7.02
CA ALA A 534 -19.13 32.90 -6.33
C ALA A 534 -19.02 34.29 -6.95
N GLY A 535 -20.11 35.06 -6.93
CA GLY A 535 -20.18 36.41 -7.46
C GLY A 535 -19.20 37.38 -6.81
N ALA A 536 -18.95 37.21 -5.52
CA ALA A 536 -17.99 38.02 -4.76
C ALA A 536 -16.53 37.89 -5.28
N LYS A 537 -16.20 36.82 -6.00
CA LYS A 537 -14.88 36.61 -6.62
C LYS A 537 -14.73 37.31 -7.97
N TYR A 538 -15.83 37.73 -8.61
CA TYR A 538 -15.80 38.31 -9.93
C TYR A 538 -15.22 39.73 -9.92
N TRP A 539 -14.50 40.06 -10.97
CA TRP A 539 -14.15 41.44 -11.22
C TRP A 539 -15.37 42.23 -11.73
N GLN A 540 -16.01 42.96 -10.84
CA GLN A 540 -17.28 43.62 -11.02
C GLN A 540 -17.18 45.00 -11.72
N HIS A 541 -15.99 45.37 -12.26
CA HIS A 541 -15.86 46.62 -13.05
C HIS A 541 -16.63 46.50 -14.37
N PRO A 542 -17.45 47.47 -14.77
CA PRO A 542 -18.39 47.33 -15.87
C PRO A 542 -17.73 47.12 -17.24
N THR A 543 -16.54 47.64 -17.48
CA THR A 543 -15.80 47.50 -18.75
C THR A 543 -14.47 46.76 -18.59
N GLY A 544 -14.07 46.44 -17.37
CA GLY A 544 -12.71 46.05 -17.02
C GLY A 544 -12.14 44.93 -17.88
N TRP A 545 -12.87 43.84 -18.09
CA TRP A 545 -12.41 42.73 -18.92
C TRP A 545 -12.21 43.15 -20.36
N GLN A 546 -13.15 43.91 -20.96
CA GLN A 546 -13.02 44.38 -22.34
C GLN A 546 -11.85 45.33 -22.51
N ASP A 547 -11.65 46.22 -21.55
CA ASP A 547 -10.55 47.21 -21.60
C ASP A 547 -9.16 46.52 -21.61
N ILE A 548 -8.96 45.47 -20.79
CA ILE A 548 -7.71 44.71 -20.81
C ILE A 548 -7.58 43.83 -22.05
N ILE A 549 -8.68 43.31 -22.59
CA ILE A 549 -8.68 42.55 -23.85
C ILE A 549 -8.24 43.46 -24.99
N ASP A 550 -8.83 44.65 -25.11
CA ASP A 550 -8.49 45.61 -26.15
C ASP A 550 -7.04 46.08 -26.04
N TYR A 551 -6.54 46.31 -24.81
CA TYR A 551 -5.12 46.61 -24.54
C TYR A 551 -4.18 45.49 -25.04
N LEU A 552 -4.50 44.24 -24.71
CA LEU A 552 -3.69 43.09 -25.10
C LEU A 552 -3.66 42.88 -26.60
N ASN A 553 -4.84 43.01 -27.26
CA ASN A 553 -4.94 42.92 -28.72
C ASN A 553 -4.13 44.05 -29.41
N ASN A 554 -4.18 45.26 -28.88
CA ASN A 554 -3.39 46.40 -29.38
C ASN A 554 -1.88 46.19 -29.18
N LYS A 555 -1.44 45.34 -28.20
CA LYS A 555 -0.07 44.93 -28.01
C LYS A 555 0.32 43.71 -28.86
N GLY A 556 -0.54 43.20 -29.69
CA GLY A 556 -0.31 42.08 -30.61
C GLY A 556 -0.52 40.69 -29.99
N TYR A 557 -1.12 40.59 -28.80
CA TYR A 557 -1.50 39.32 -28.21
C TYR A 557 -2.92 38.92 -28.61
N LYS A 558 -3.14 37.65 -28.94
CA LYS A 558 -4.48 37.07 -28.94
C LYS A 558 -4.92 36.83 -27.52
N VAL A 559 -6.20 37.03 -27.24
CA VAL A 559 -6.80 36.77 -25.93
C VAL A 559 -7.65 35.53 -25.98
N VAL A 560 -7.38 34.55 -25.17
CA VAL A 560 -8.07 33.25 -25.08
C VAL A 560 -8.84 33.20 -23.79
N GLN A 561 -10.16 33.18 -23.85
CA GLN A 561 -10.99 32.99 -22.67
C GLN A 561 -11.20 31.50 -22.40
N ILE A 562 -10.86 31.07 -21.17
CA ILE A 562 -11.03 29.70 -20.67
C ILE A 562 -11.95 29.72 -19.43
N SER A 563 -12.82 28.74 -19.33
CA SER A 563 -13.70 28.53 -18.16
C SER A 563 -14.47 27.22 -18.36
N LYS A 564 -14.86 26.56 -17.26
CA LYS A 564 -15.84 25.48 -17.32
C LYS A 564 -17.22 25.98 -17.70
N GLU A 565 -17.59 27.11 -17.15
CA GLU A 565 -18.86 27.80 -17.49
C GLU A 565 -18.79 28.37 -18.93
N LYS A 566 -19.78 28.01 -19.75
CA LYS A 566 -19.86 28.48 -21.11
C LYS A 566 -20.23 29.96 -21.15
N HIS A 567 -19.45 30.77 -21.83
CA HIS A 567 -19.73 32.20 -22.01
C HIS A 567 -20.24 32.47 -23.43
N ASP A 568 -21.54 32.35 -23.61
CA ASP A 568 -22.26 32.61 -24.85
C ASP A 568 -23.52 33.46 -24.57
N ASN A 569 -24.33 33.73 -25.61
CA ASN A 569 -25.54 34.53 -25.50
C ASN A 569 -26.67 33.88 -24.67
N SER A 570 -26.56 32.60 -24.35
CA SER A 570 -27.52 31.85 -23.51
C SER A 570 -27.20 31.88 -22.01
N TRP A 571 -26.17 32.61 -21.59
CA TRP A 571 -25.73 32.65 -20.22
C TRP A 571 -26.65 33.48 -19.31
N GLU A 572 -27.73 32.89 -18.85
CA GLU A 572 -28.76 33.57 -18.07
C GLU A 572 -28.48 33.66 -16.57
N ASN A 573 -27.67 32.77 -15.99
CA ASN A 573 -27.64 32.54 -14.53
C ASN A 573 -26.37 33.00 -13.79
N ARG A 574 -25.31 33.41 -14.48
CA ARG A 574 -24.05 33.84 -13.83
C ARG A 574 -23.49 35.07 -14.54
N LYS A 575 -24.02 36.18 -14.18
CA LYS A 575 -23.77 37.46 -14.82
C LYS A 575 -22.38 38.00 -14.54
N LEU A 576 -21.46 37.88 -15.50
CA LEU A 576 -20.39 38.88 -15.57
C LEU A 576 -21.05 40.25 -15.69
N PRO A 577 -20.50 41.32 -15.08
CA PRO A 577 -21.09 42.66 -15.07
C PRO A 577 -21.44 43.21 -16.46
N GLN A 578 -20.78 42.66 -17.48
CA GLN A 578 -20.97 43.09 -18.88
C GLN A 578 -22.09 42.31 -19.62
N GLY A 579 -22.60 41.21 -19.04
CA GLY A 579 -23.80 40.51 -19.54
C GLY A 579 -23.76 39.96 -20.97
N LYS A 580 -22.62 40.13 -21.68
CA LYS A 580 -22.44 39.73 -23.09
C LYS A 580 -21.06 39.12 -23.28
N PRO A 581 -20.89 38.21 -24.26
CA PRO A 581 -19.59 37.71 -24.65
C PRO A 581 -18.63 38.85 -25.01
N PHE A 582 -17.34 38.67 -24.61
CA PHE A 582 -16.32 39.66 -24.94
C PHE A 582 -16.04 39.68 -26.44
N LYS A 583 -15.67 40.87 -26.96
CA LYS A 583 -15.27 41.04 -28.34
C LYS A 583 -13.79 40.76 -28.54
N ASN A 584 -13.38 40.38 -29.74
CA ASN A 584 -12.02 40.19 -30.17
C ASN A 584 -11.23 39.17 -29.30
N ILE A 585 -11.87 38.06 -28.94
CA ILE A 585 -11.29 36.95 -28.19
C ILE A 585 -11.41 35.64 -28.96
N ILE A 586 -10.61 34.66 -28.55
CA ILE A 586 -10.80 33.25 -28.87
C ILE A 586 -11.54 32.62 -27.68
N ASN A 587 -12.82 32.32 -27.89
CA ASN A 587 -13.65 31.71 -26.83
C ASN A 587 -13.42 30.20 -26.77
N LYS A 588 -12.85 29.74 -25.65
CA LYS A 588 -12.60 28.34 -25.29
C LYS A 588 -13.28 27.97 -23.95
N THR A 589 -14.46 28.60 -23.70
CA THR A 589 -15.28 28.28 -22.52
C THR A 589 -16.18 27.08 -22.77
N GLY A 590 -16.58 26.36 -21.72
CA GLY A 590 -17.41 25.16 -21.75
C GLY A 590 -16.66 23.90 -21.32
N ASP A 591 -17.24 22.75 -21.65
CA ASP A 591 -16.71 21.43 -21.19
C ASP A 591 -15.46 20.98 -21.99
N LEU A 592 -14.37 21.75 -21.88
CA LEU A 592 -13.08 21.31 -22.39
C LEU A 592 -12.43 20.32 -21.40
N PRO A 593 -11.78 19.26 -21.91
CA PRO A 593 -10.93 18.42 -21.09
C PRO A 593 -9.88 19.27 -20.38
N ILE A 594 -9.58 18.92 -19.12
CA ILE A 594 -8.63 19.69 -18.32
C ILE A 594 -7.23 19.69 -18.95
N GLU A 595 -6.86 18.64 -19.67
CA GLU A 595 -5.61 18.50 -20.40
C GLU A 595 -5.49 19.55 -21.54
N GLU A 596 -6.58 19.89 -22.18
CA GLU A 596 -6.61 20.97 -23.20
C GLU A 596 -6.49 22.36 -22.56
N ILE A 597 -7.11 22.55 -21.40
CA ILE A 597 -6.98 23.79 -20.62
C ILE A 597 -5.53 23.97 -20.19
N ILE A 598 -4.89 22.90 -19.68
CA ILE A 598 -3.47 22.92 -19.31
C ILE A 598 -2.60 23.27 -20.52
N ASN A 599 -2.84 22.67 -21.68
CA ASN A 599 -2.08 22.95 -22.91
C ASN A 599 -2.25 24.41 -23.37
N LEU A 600 -3.46 24.97 -23.27
CA LEU A 600 -3.70 26.39 -23.55
C LEU A 600 -2.95 27.29 -22.58
N ILE A 601 -2.97 27.02 -21.28
CA ILE A 601 -2.25 27.82 -20.29
C ILE A 601 -0.74 27.65 -20.46
N HIS A 602 -0.26 26.45 -20.70
CA HIS A 602 1.18 26.18 -20.86
C HIS A 602 1.81 27.01 -21.98
N HIS A 603 1.17 27.09 -23.12
CA HIS A 603 1.66 27.83 -24.28
C HIS A 603 1.29 29.32 -24.29
N SER A 604 0.50 29.80 -23.31
CA SER A 604 0.22 31.24 -23.19
C SER A 604 1.44 31.98 -22.62
N GLU A 605 1.51 33.28 -22.85
CA GLU A 605 2.54 34.12 -22.24
C GLU A 605 2.21 34.43 -20.78
N LEU A 606 0.92 34.53 -20.44
CA LEU A 606 0.41 34.96 -19.15
C LEU A 606 -0.97 34.38 -18.90
N TYR A 607 -1.30 34.09 -17.66
CA TYR A 607 -2.66 33.83 -17.20
C TYR A 607 -3.20 35.03 -16.41
N ILE A 608 -4.39 35.51 -16.74
CA ILE A 608 -5.08 36.58 -16.02
C ILE A 608 -6.44 36.06 -15.55
N GLY A 609 -6.71 36.13 -14.27
CA GLY A 609 -7.96 35.62 -13.74
C GLY A 609 -8.32 36.17 -12.36
N VAL A 610 -9.36 35.59 -11.79
CA VAL A 610 -9.79 35.80 -10.43
C VAL A 610 -9.34 34.66 -9.52
N SER A 611 -9.52 34.77 -8.20
CA SER A 611 -9.24 33.66 -7.27
C SER A 611 -10.08 32.42 -7.62
N SER A 612 -9.45 31.45 -8.25
CA SER A 612 -10.12 30.25 -8.80
C SER A 612 -9.15 29.06 -8.92
N GLY A 613 -9.68 27.86 -9.14
CA GLY A 613 -8.88 26.66 -9.39
C GLY A 613 -7.94 26.76 -10.61
N LEU A 614 -8.32 27.54 -11.64
CA LEU A 614 -7.45 27.74 -12.81
C LEU A 614 -6.25 28.66 -12.51
N ALA A 615 -6.38 29.58 -11.55
CA ALA A 615 -5.24 30.36 -11.08
C ALA A 615 -4.22 29.47 -10.36
N TRP A 616 -4.68 28.55 -9.50
CA TRP A 616 -3.83 27.54 -8.85
C TRP A 616 -3.20 26.58 -9.85
N LEU A 617 -3.95 26.17 -10.88
CA LEU A 617 -3.43 25.32 -11.95
C LEU A 617 -2.32 26.03 -12.74
N SER A 618 -2.53 27.31 -13.07
CA SER A 618 -1.55 28.13 -13.79
C SER A 618 -0.26 28.27 -12.98
N TRP A 619 -0.38 28.51 -11.69
CA TRP A 619 0.76 28.57 -10.77
C TRP A 619 1.47 27.20 -10.67
N ALA A 620 0.71 26.09 -10.57
CA ALA A 620 1.27 24.74 -10.47
C ALA A 620 2.11 24.35 -11.70
N ILE A 621 1.75 24.82 -12.89
CA ILE A 621 2.54 24.65 -14.12
C ILE A 621 3.51 25.81 -14.37
N GLN A 622 3.76 26.63 -13.34
CA GLN A 622 4.73 27.73 -13.33
C GLN A 622 4.47 28.82 -14.38
N LYS A 623 3.21 29.01 -14.78
CA LYS A 623 2.81 30.11 -15.62
C LYS A 623 2.69 31.41 -14.80
N PRO A 624 3.22 32.55 -15.23
CA PRO A 624 2.98 33.83 -14.55
C PRO A 624 1.48 34.13 -14.45
N VAL A 625 1.06 34.62 -13.29
CA VAL A 625 -0.35 34.87 -12.95
C VAL A 625 -0.58 36.35 -12.63
N VAL A 626 -1.55 36.97 -13.27
CA VAL A 626 -2.16 38.21 -12.80
C VAL A 626 -3.51 37.88 -12.19
N MET A 627 -3.65 38.07 -10.89
CA MET A 627 -4.88 37.75 -10.15
C MET A 627 -5.59 38.99 -9.69
N ILE A 628 -6.81 39.19 -10.16
CA ILE A 628 -7.70 40.27 -9.74
C ILE A 628 -8.48 39.78 -8.54
N SER A 629 -8.28 40.38 -7.37
CA SER A 629 -8.85 39.93 -6.10
C SER A 629 -9.28 41.09 -5.22
N GLY A 630 -10.52 41.06 -4.75
CA GLY A 630 -11.03 41.91 -3.68
C GLY A 630 -11.66 41.06 -2.56
N PHE A 631 -11.97 39.80 -2.91
CA PHE A 631 -12.64 38.83 -2.06
C PHE A 631 -11.72 38.26 -0.98
N SER A 632 -10.48 37.87 -1.33
CA SER A 632 -9.48 37.32 -0.43
C SER A 632 -8.31 38.28 -0.21
N SER A 633 -7.67 38.17 0.95
CA SER A 633 -6.45 38.90 1.30
C SER A 633 -5.28 38.50 0.39
N SER A 634 -4.28 39.37 0.29
CA SER A 634 -3.13 39.16 -0.62
C SER A 634 -2.28 37.94 -0.28
N TRP A 635 -2.38 37.41 0.92
CA TRP A 635 -1.64 36.24 1.42
C TRP A 635 -2.45 34.93 1.37
N THR A 636 -3.73 34.97 0.99
CA THR A 636 -4.63 33.79 1.07
C THR A 636 -4.22 32.68 0.13
N GLU A 637 -3.85 33.01 -1.11
CA GLU A 637 -3.36 32.08 -2.11
C GLU A 637 -1.82 32.08 -2.13
N PHE A 638 -1.22 31.55 -3.18
CA PHE A 638 0.22 31.55 -3.39
C PHE A 638 0.81 32.95 -3.56
N THR A 639 2.11 33.09 -3.28
CA THR A 639 2.84 34.37 -3.31
C THR A 639 3.92 34.44 -4.38
N THR A 640 4.36 33.30 -4.91
CA THR A 640 5.37 33.23 -5.96
C THR A 640 4.73 33.29 -7.35
N ASN A 641 5.45 33.89 -8.32
CA ASN A 641 5.05 33.99 -9.73
C ASN A 641 3.66 34.61 -9.97
N ILE A 642 3.30 35.60 -9.16
CA ILE A 642 1.99 36.27 -9.19
C ILE A 642 2.11 37.80 -9.08
N GLN A 643 1.27 38.50 -9.87
CA GLN A 643 0.92 39.88 -9.64
C GLN A 643 -0.52 39.94 -9.11
N ARG A 644 -0.67 40.23 -7.83
CA ARG A 644 -1.98 40.32 -7.22
C ARG A 644 -2.48 41.76 -7.27
N ILE A 645 -3.63 41.95 -7.88
CA ILE A 645 -4.28 43.27 -8.03
C ILE A 645 -5.43 43.36 -7.03
N ILE A 646 -5.27 44.20 -6.03
CA ILE A 646 -6.26 44.44 -4.97
C ILE A 646 -6.36 45.94 -4.70
N ASN A 647 -7.58 46.45 -4.51
CA ASN A 647 -7.82 47.82 -4.08
C ASN A 647 -7.96 47.82 -2.54
N LYS A 648 -6.97 48.39 -1.86
CA LYS A 648 -6.93 48.47 -0.38
C LYS A 648 -7.66 49.72 0.19
N ASP A 649 -8.08 50.66 -0.68
CA ASP A 649 -8.74 51.90 -0.28
C ASP A 649 -10.22 51.74 -0.02
N VAL A 650 -10.76 50.54 -0.31
CA VAL A 650 -12.20 50.21 -0.16
C VAL A 650 -12.32 48.90 0.67
N CYS A 651 -13.55 48.57 1.03
CA CYS A 651 -13.85 47.31 1.70
C CYS A 651 -13.33 46.14 0.85
N ASN A 652 -12.60 45.22 1.47
CA ASN A 652 -12.03 44.03 0.79
C ASN A 652 -11.80 42.88 1.78
N SER A 653 -11.33 41.72 1.29
CA SER A 653 -10.91 40.57 2.09
C SER A 653 -12.01 39.93 2.95
N CYS A 654 -13.27 39.95 2.50
CA CYS A 654 -14.40 39.38 3.23
C CYS A 654 -14.24 37.90 3.49
N PHE A 655 -13.62 37.14 2.59
CA PHE A 655 -13.33 35.72 2.77
C PHE A 655 -12.55 35.43 4.06
N ASN A 656 -11.64 36.31 4.43
CA ASN A 656 -10.79 36.13 5.62
C ASN A 656 -11.48 36.60 6.91
N ASN A 657 -12.62 37.28 6.83
CA ASN A 657 -13.36 37.80 8.00
C ASN A 657 -14.65 37.04 8.27
N PHE A 658 -15.28 36.47 7.23
CA PHE A 658 -16.58 35.81 7.33
C PHE A 658 -16.53 34.43 6.66
N LYS A 659 -17.38 33.49 7.11
CA LYS A 659 -17.58 32.25 6.38
C LYS A 659 -18.34 32.56 5.07
N LEU A 660 -17.78 32.13 3.94
CA LEU A 660 -18.45 32.26 2.64
C LEU A 660 -19.71 31.40 2.58
N ASP A 661 -20.85 32.01 2.33
CA ASP A 661 -22.04 31.30 1.91
C ASP A 661 -21.98 31.06 0.39
N ALA A 662 -21.58 29.85 -0.01
CA ALA A 662 -21.50 29.48 -1.43
C ALA A 662 -22.89 29.34 -2.08
N GLY A 663 -23.96 29.24 -1.32
CA GLY A 663 -25.36 29.20 -1.80
C GLY A 663 -25.89 30.60 -2.18
N ASP A 664 -25.36 31.66 -1.58
CA ASP A 664 -25.69 33.03 -1.88
C ASP A 664 -24.75 33.59 -2.95
N TRP A 665 -25.20 33.59 -4.22
CA TRP A 665 -24.41 34.12 -5.33
C TRP A 665 -24.00 35.58 -5.13
N ASP A 666 -24.90 36.38 -4.55
CA ASP A 666 -24.73 37.82 -4.29
C ASP A 666 -24.12 38.11 -2.93
N TRP A 667 -23.50 37.09 -2.30
CA TRP A 667 -22.88 37.21 -0.98
C TRP A 667 -21.87 38.35 -0.91
N CYS A 668 -22.22 39.35 -0.13
CA CYS A 668 -21.40 40.51 0.20
C CYS A 668 -21.73 40.90 1.65
N PRO A 669 -21.08 40.29 2.65
CA PRO A 669 -21.57 40.27 4.05
C PRO A 669 -21.73 41.62 4.69
N VAL A 670 -21.05 42.67 4.16
CA VAL A 670 -21.10 44.02 4.72
C VAL A 670 -21.98 44.96 3.88
N HIS A 671 -22.04 44.78 2.55
CA HIS A 671 -22.64 45.78 1.64
C HIS A 671 -23.67 45.16 0.67
N LYS A 672 -24.19 43.94 0.92
CA LYS A 672 -25.23 43.34 0.10
C LYS A 672 -26.41 44.30 -0.04
N ASP A 673 -26.98 44.35 -1.25
CA ASP A 673 -28.15 45.19 -1.61
C ASP A 673 -27.96 46.71 -1.43
N THR A 674 -26.71 47.17 -1.36
CA THR A 674 -26.36 48.61 -1.35
C THR A 674 -25.58 49.00 -2.61
N SER A 675 -25.41 50.29 -2.86
CA SER A 675 -24.58 50.83 -3.95
C SER A 675 -23.09 50.40 -3.83
N ARG A 676 -22.68 50.01 -2.65
CA ARG A 676 -21.31 49.57 -2.33
C ARG A 676 -21.11 48.05 -2.52
N GLN A 677 -22.16 47.30 -2.84
CA GLN A 677 -22.03 45.85 -3.08
C GLN A 677 -20.92 45.56 -4.09
N PHE A 678 -20.01 44.67 -3.72
CA PHE A 678 -18.81 44.30 -4.50
C PHE A 678 -17.87 45.46 -4.83
N GLU A 679 -17.88 46.56 -4.06
CA GLU A 679 -16.95 47.69 -4.28
C GLU A 679 -15.49 47.27 -4.33
N CYS A 680 -15.13 46.22 -3.57
CA CYS A 680 -13.79 45.64 -3.52
C CYS A 680 -13.22 45.29 -4.92
N THR A 681 -14.07 44.86 -5.85
CA THR A 681 -13.66 44.54 -7.20
C THR A 681 -14.19 45.56 -8.23
N LYS A 682 -15.34 46.21 -7.99
CA LYS A 682 -15.85 47.32 -8.87
C LYS A 682 -14.84 48.46 -8.95
N LYS A 683 -14.13 48.75 -7.89
CA LYS A 683 -13.16 49.87 -7.77
C LYS A 683 -11.73 49.48 -8.17
N ILE A 684 -11.49 48.26 -8.61
CA ILE A 684 -10.21 47.90 -9.26
C ILE A 684 -10.30 48.46 -10.70
N LEU A 685 -9.48 49.46 -10.98
CA LEU A 685 -9.50 50.11 -12.30
C LEU A 685 -8.74 49.29 -13.35
N PRO A 686 -9.17 49.27 -14.62
CA PRO A 686 -8.45 48.59 -15.71
C PRO A 686 -7.00 49.02 -15.84
N LYS A 687 -6.68 50.31 -15.61
CA LYS A 687 -5.29 50.81 -15.61
C LYS A 687 -4.39 50.06 -14.62
N THR A 688 -4.85 49.81 -13.40
CA THR A 688 -4.06 49.08 -12.38
C THR A 688 -3.82 47.64 -12.80
N VAL A 689 -4.81 47.01 -13.43
CA VAL A 689 -4.66 45.64 -13.97
C VAL A 689 -3.64 45.64 -15.11
N ILE A 690 -3.72 46.58 -16.03
CA ILE A 690 -2.80 46.76 -17.16
C ILE A 690 -1.36 46.98 -16.68
N GLU A 691 -1.15 47.75 -15.62
CA GLU A 691 0.18 47.90 -15.01
C GLU A 691 0.72 46.57 -14.47
N GLY A 692 -0.13 45.75 -13.84
CA GLY A 692 0.23 44.38 -13.41
C GLY A 692 0.55 43.45 -14.58
N ILE A 693 -0.23 43.50 -15.64
CA ILE A 693 0.00 42.74 -16.89
C ILE A 693 1.35 43.16 -17.50
N THR A 694 1.62 44.44 -17.59
CA THR A 694 2.87 44.95 -18.18
C THR A 694 4.08 44.45 -17.40
N ARG A 695 4.04 44.49 -16.07
CA ARG A 695 5.13 43.94 -15.24
C ARG A 695 5.33 42.44 -15.37
N SER A 696 4.27 41.69 -15.70
CA SER A 696 4.37 40.24 -15.87
C SER A 696 4.82 39.82 -17.27
N LEU A 697 4.70 40.70 -18.27
CA LEU A 697 5.13 40.45 -19.66
C LEU A 697 6.50 41.04 -19.98
N SER A 698 7.04 41.92 -19.10
CA SER A 698 8.42 42.42 -19.16
C SER A 698 9.39 41.39 -18.60
#